data_5ce853313caff5f03d22a2c23f019c19
#
_entry.id   5ce853313caff5f03d22a2c23f019c19
#
_cell.length_a   1.000
_cell.length_b   1.000
_cell.length_c   1.000
_cell.angle_alpha   90.00
_cell.angle_beta   90.00
_cell.angle_gamma   90.00
#
_symmetry.space_group_name_H-M   'P 1'
#
loop_
_entity.id
_entity.type
_entity.pdbx_description
1 polymer ?
#
loop_
_entity_poly.entity_id
_entity_poly.type
_entity_poly.pdbx_seq_one_letter_code
_entity_poly.pdbx_strand_id
1 'polypeptide(L)'
;MRQLPAAKNHMNTAVAPQLTFRAVTLAIVLAMILAAANTYLGLFAGMTIASAIPAAVVSMAVLRVLGGGGILENNIVQTGASAGSSIASGVIFTIPALVILGHWSDFQYLWVLAIAGLGGILGVFFSVPLRRALIVDQGLAFPEGKAAAEVLKTGENPAQGVKILGVAALGGGFAKLAAASGLRLFPDTAAAAAWAGKGIAYFGTNLSPALLGVGYIVGLNIGILVVSGGIISWNIAIPIYSAFFLDGNAELAARIAGASAEDAAYAIWSAQIRYLGVGAMLVGGVWALISIRESLLSGIRSGLAAARAGAAGAVVSHTERDLPMNAIMIGTLLFTLPLFALYQNIVGDIAVSLPMTIIMIVAGFLFVSVSAYMAGLVGSSNNPVSGITICTILFASLVLMLLMGRNAALGPVAAIMIGAVVCCAACIGGDNLQDLKCGYIVGATPWKQQVMLAIGAASSALVMAPVLNLLAKAYGIGVPTAEHPDPLLAPQATLMASVAKGMFGGELPWGMIAIGAGIGAAVVAFDLWLKNRNSEFRAPVLAVAVGIYLPLELSVPIFVGGLIAHLVERRLGVHGETGEAERAKRNGMLFAAGLITGEALMGIFIAIPIVTSGRADVIALPGALQFGGWLGLAIVGALALQLYRVGTRRS
;
A
#
# COMPACT_ATOMS: atom_id res chain seq x y z
N MET A 1 19.96 -9.89 39.05
CA MET A 1 19.72 -11.31 38.77
C MET A 1 18.52 -11.79 39.57
N ARG A 2 17.32 -11.82 39.01
CA ARG A 2 16.16 -12.53 39.56
C ARG A 2 15.89 -13.70 38.63
N GLN A 3 16.08 -14.91 39.13
CA GLN A 3 15.78 -16.15 38.44
C GLN A 3 14.28 -16.22 38.17
N LEU A 4 13.91 -16.35 36.89
CA LEU A 4 12.57 -16.71 36.46
C LEU A 4 12.28 -18.17 36.90
N PRO A 5 11.07 -18.48 37.37
CA PRO A 5 10.73 -19.84 37.77
C PRO A 5 10.73 -20.77 36.56
N ALA A 6 11.34 -21.94 36.72
CA ALA A 6 11.42 -23.00 35.73
C ALA A 6 10.03 -23.37 35.19
N ALA A 7 9.92 -23.38 33.86
CA ALA A 7 8.73 -23.82 33.16
C ALA A 7 8.38 -25.27 33.52
N LYS A 8 7.22 -25.44 34.15
CA LYS A 8 6.66 -26.78 34.43
C LYS A 8 6.38 -27.49 33.10
N ASN A 9 6.86 -28.74 33.04
CA ASN A 9 6.58 -29.73 32.00
C ASN A 9 5.09 -29.74 31.59
N HIS A 10 4.77 -29.19 30.44
CA HIS A 10 3.51 -29.49 29.71
C HIS A 10 3.83 -30.49 28.61
N MET A 11 3.96 -31.76 28.99
CA MET A 11 3.89 -32.86 28.06
C MET A 11 2.41 -33.08 27.65
N ASN A 12 2.14 -33.06 26.33
CA ASN A 12 0.92 -33.52 25.67
C ASN A 12 -0.43 -32.90 26.05
N THR A 13 -0.57 -31.58 25.96
CA THR A 13 -1.89 -31.00 25.64
C THR A 13 -2.04 -30.98 24.11
N ALA A 14 -3.06 -31.63 23.57
CA ALA A 14 -3.38 -31.58 22.14
C ALA A 14 -3.47 -30.09 21.71
N VAL A 15 -2.62 -29.68 20.78
CA VAL A 15 -2.62 -28.30 20.26
C VAL A 15 -3.98 -28.04 19.61
N ALA A 16 -4.64 -26.95 20.02
CA ALA A 16 -5.94 -26.57 19.46
C ALA A 16 -5.90 -26.51 17.91
N PRO A 17 -7.01 -26.85 17.24
CA PRO A 17 -7.09 -26.81 15.78
C PRO A 17 -6.71 -25.42 15.25
N GLN A 18 -5.93 -25.35 14.17
CA GLN A 18 -5.50 -24.11 13.55
C GLN A 18 -5.93 -24.04 12.08
N LEU A 19 -5.39 -24.91 11.22
CA LEU A 19 -5.77 -25.02 9.81
C LEU A 19 -7.03 -25.86 9.67
N THR A 20 -8.19 -25.28 10.01
CA THR A 20 -9.48 -25.92 9.76
C THR A 20 -10.03 -25.51 8.39
N PHE A 21 -10.86 -26.35 7.78
CA PHE A 21 -11.45 -26.05 6.47
C PHE A 21 -12.17 -24.70 6.46
N ARG A 22 -12.98 -24.40 7.51
CA ARG A 22 -13.70 -23.13 7.64
C ARG A 22 -12.74 -21.92 7.78
N ALA A 23 -11.63 -22.07 8.53
CA ALA A 23 -10.65 -21.00 8.69
C ALA A 23 -9.92 -20.73 7.36
N VAL A 24 -9.50 -21.77 6.66
CA VAL A 24 -8.83 -21.64 5.35
C VAL A 24 -9.76 -21.00 4.31
N THR A 25 -11.00 -21.47 4.21
CA THR A 25 -11.98 -20.89 3.27
C THR A 25 -12.27 -19.43 3.58
N LEU A 26 -12.49 -19.09 4.84
CA LEU A 26 -12.73 -17.70 5.24
C LEU A 26 -11.51 -16.81 4.95
N ALA A 27 -10.30 -17.31 5.21
CA ALA A 27 -9.06 -16.60 4.91
C ALA A 27 -8.90 -16.32 3.42
N ILE A 28 -9.17 -17.31 2.55
CA ILE A 28 -9.14 -17.15 1.09
C ILE A 28 -10.12 -16.06 0.64
N VAL A 29 -11.37 -16.13 1.10
CA VAL A 29 -12.40 -15.14 0.72
C VAL A 29 -12.00 -13.74 1.18
N LEU A 30 -11.55 -13.60 2.42
CA LEU A 30 -11.11 -12.29 2.94
C LEU A 30 -9.85 -11.79 2.23
N ALA A 31 -8.89 -12.67 1.90
CA ALA A 31 -7.70 -12.29 1.14
C ALA A 31 -8.06 -11.68 -0.22
N MET A 32 -8.98 -12.31 -0.95
CA MET A 32 -9.45 -11.83 -2.25
C MET A 32 -10.21 -10.50 -2.14
N ILE A 33 -11.09 -10.35 -1.15
CA ILE A 33 -11.85 -9.10 -0.91
C ILE A 33 -10.90 -7.96 -0.53
N LEU A 34 -9.96 -8.21 0.39
CA LEU A 34 -9.02 -7.19 0.86
C LEU A 34 -7.98 -6.84 -0.21
N ALA A 35 -7.57 -7.80 -1.06
CA ALA A 35 -6.75 -7.52 -2.22
C ALA A 35 -7.46 -6.59 -3.20
N ALA A 36 -8.73 -6.86 -3.52
CA ALA A 36 -9.52 -6.03 -4.40
C ALA A 36 -9.70 -4.61 -3.84
N ALA A 37 -10.07 -4.48 -2.55
CA ALA A 37 -10.25 -3.18 -1.90
C ALA A 37 -8.94 -2.36 -1.88
N ASN A 38 -7.80 -2.98 -1.53
CA ASN A 38 -6.50 -2.30 -1.56
C ASN A 38 -6.04 -1.95 -2.98
N THR A 39 -6.45 -2.73 -3.99
CA THR A 39 -6.17 -2.41 -5.39
C THR A 39 -6.83 -1.08 -5.79
N TYR A 40 -8.11 -0.91 -5.49
CA TYR A 40 -8.81 0.36 -5.75
C TYR A 40 -8.14 1.53 -5.01
N LEU A 41 -7.94 1.39 -3.71
CA LEU A 41 -7.34 2.44 -2.88
C LEU A 41 -5.93 2.82 -3.36
N GLY A 42 -5.11 1.84 -3.69
CA GLY A 42 -3.74 2.08 -4.12
C GLY A 42 -3.63 2.71 -5.50
N LEU A 43 -4.52 2.38 -6.42
CA LEU A 43 -4.61 3.06 -7.72
C LEU A 43 -5.14 4.48 -7.57
N PHE A 44 -6.07 4.71 -6.64
CA PHE A 44 -6.68 6.01 -6.38
C PHE A 44 -5.72 6.95 -5.63
N ALA A 45 -5.21 6.52 -4.46
CA ALA A 45 -4.46 7.37 -3.53
C ALA A 45 -2.95 7.04 -3.43
N GLY A 46 -2.48 6.00 -4.12
CA GLY A 46 -1.07 5.59 -4.10
C GLY A 46 -0.60 4.95 -2.80
N MET A 47 -1.51 4.49 -1.96
CA MET A 47 -1.21 3.85 -0.68
C MET A 47 -2.16 2.69 -0.39
N THR A 48 -1.75 1.79 0.48
CA THR A 48 -2.53 0.65 0.95
C THR A 48 -2.60 0.65 2.46
N ILE A 49 -3.58 -0.05 3.02
CA ILE A 49 -3.75 -0.19 4.47
C ILE A 49 -3.50 -1.63 4.91
N ALA A 50 -2.90 -1.78 6.09
CA ALA A 50 -2.74 -3.07 6.73
C ALA A 50 -4.10 -3.68 7.09
N SER A 51 -4.33 -4.90 6.64
CA SER A 51 -5.62 -5.59 6.77
C SER A 51 -5.69 -6.55 7.97
N ALA A 52 -4.61 -6.72 8.72
CA ALA A 52 -4.49 -7.69 9.80
C ALA A 52 -5.56 -7.50 10.90
N ILE A 53 -5.75 -6.27 11.39
CA ILE A 53 -6.74 -5.97 12.45
C ILE A 53 -8.18 -6.12 11.98
N PRO A 54 -8.62 -5.53 10.84
CA PRO A 54 -9.94 -5.77 10.27
C PRO A 54 -10.22 -7.25 10.04
N ALA A 55 -9.27 -8.00 9.49
CA ALA A 55 -9.41 -9.43 9.26
C ALA A 55 -9.57 -10.22 10.56
N ALA A 56 -8.81 -9.89 11.61
CA ALA A 56 -8.95 -10.51 12.94
C ALA A 56 -10.36 -10.30 13.51
N VAL A 57 -10.91 -9.08 13.44
CA VAL A 57 -12.24 -8.76 13.93
C VAL A 57 -13.33 -9.49 13.15
N VAL A 58 -13.27 -9.49 11.82
CA VAL A 58 -14.22 -10.21 10.96
C VAL A 58 -14.15 -11.70 11.22
N SER A 59 -12.93 -12.27 11.34
CA SER A 59 -12.76 -13.71 11.59
C SER A 59 -13.41 -14.15 12.90
N MET A 60 -13.19 -13.39 13.99
CA MET A 60 -13.78 -13.69 15.30
C MET A 60 -15.31 -13.70 15.25
N ALA A 61 -15.91 -12.77 14.50
CA ALA A 61 -17.36 -12.72 14.38
C ALA A 61 -17.91 -13.87 13.52
N VAL A 62 -17.33 -14.09 12.34
CA VAL A 62 -17.80 -15.11 11.41
C VAL A 62 -17.61 -16.52 11.99
N LEU A 63 -16.43 -16.82 12.53
CA LEU A 63 -16.17 -18.13 13.13
C LEU A 63 -17.04 -18.37 14.38
N ARG A 64 -17.39 -17.32 15.13
CA ARG A 64 -18.34 -17.44 16.26
C ARG A 64 -19.71 -17.88 15.80
N VAL A 65 -20.21 -17.33 14.69
CA VAL A 65 -21.49 -17.73 14.06
C VAL A 65 -21.42 -19.16 13.52
N LEU A 66 -20.26 -19.57 13.00
CA LEU A 66 -20.02 -20.91 12.46
C LEU A 66 -19.69 -21.98 13.53
N GLY A 67 -20.13 -21.78 14.76
CA GLY A 67 -19.97 -22.75 15.85
C GLY A 67 -18.82 -22.51 16.81
N GLY A 68 -18.29 -21.28 16.84
CA GLY A 68 -17.18 -20.86 17.69
C GLY A 68 -15.80 -21.14 17.06
N GLY A 69 -14.89 -20.18 17.16
CA GLY A 69 -13.50 -20.29 16.71
C GLY A 69 -12.53 -20.03 17.84
N GLY A 70 -11.48 -20.85 17.95
CA GLY A 70 -10.39 -20.60 18.89
C GLY A 70 -9.50 -19.43 18.43
N ILE A 71 -8.71 -18.87 19.35
CA ILE A 71 -7.77 -17.80 19.03
C ILE A 71 -6.79 -18.18 17.90
N LEU A 72 -6.39 -19.44 17.82
CA LEU A 72 -5.45 -19.94 16.81
C LEU A 72 -6.10 -20.07 15.43
N GLU A 73 -7.40 -20.43 15.35
CA GLU A 73 -8.15 -20.39 14.08
C GLU A 73 -8.32 -18.96 13.58
N ASN A 74 -8.67 -18.03 14.46
CA ASN A 74 -8.79 -16.61 14.11
C ASN A 74 -7.46 -16.02 13.64
N ASN A 75 -6.34 -16.43 14.25
CA ASN A 75 -5.01 -16.03 13.82
C ASN A 75 -4.68 -16.56 12.41
N ILE A 76 -5.05 -17.80 12.07
CA ILE A 76 -4.89 -18.35 10.71
C ILE A 76 -5.70 -17.55 9.69
N VAL A 77 -6.95 -17.19 10.00
CA VAL A 77 -7.77 -16.36 9.11
C VAL A 77 -7.14 -14.99 8.91
N GLN A 78 -6.75 -14.33 10.00
CA GLN A 78 -6.09 -13.03 9.96
C GLN A 78 -4.80 -13.08 9.13
N THR A 79 -3.97 -14.11 9.33
CA THR A 79 -2.72 -14.32 8.59
C THR A 79 -2.94 -14.46 7.08
N GLY A 80 -3.86 -15.35 6.66
CA GLY A 80 -4.15 -15.54 5.24
C GLY A 80 -4.79 -14.33 4.58
N ALA A 81 -5.69 -13.66 5.29
CA ALA A 81 -6.37 -12.47 4.80
C ALA A 81 -5.43 -11.26 4.64
N SER A 82 -4.47 -11.10 5.54
CA SER A 82 -3.43 -10.05 5.48
C SER A 82 -2.59 -10.14 4.21
N ALA A 83 -2.28 -11.34 3.73
CA ALA A 83 -1.53 -11.54 2.48
C ALA A 83 -2.20 -10.87 1.26
N GLY A 84 -3.52 -10.68 1.30
CA GLY A 84 -4.27 -9.99 0.24
C GLY A 84 -3.84 -8.54 0.04
N SER A 85 -3.73 -7.77 1.12
CA SER A 85 -3.28 -6.38 1.04
C SER A 85 -1.83 -6.27 0.57
N SER A 86 -0.98 -7.20 0.97
CA SER A 86 0.43 -7.24 0.60
C SER A 86 0.63 -7.52 -0.88
N ILE A 87 -0.10 -8.50 -1.45
CA ILE A 87 -0.07 -8.80 -2.89
C ILE A 87 -0.60 -7.61 -3.68
N ALA A 88 -1.72 -7.01 -3.24
CA ALA A 88 -2.25 -5.82 -3.89
C ALA A 88 -1.19 -4.70 -3.95
N SER A 89 -0.49 -4.41 -2.84
CA SER A 89 0.58 -3.40 -2.78
C SER A 89 1.68 -3.66 -3.81
N GLY A 90 2.18 -4.91 -3.88
CA GLY A 90 3.23 -5.28 -4.82
C GLY A 90 2.82 -5.10 -6.28
N VAL A 91 1.61 -5.49 -6.62
CA VAL A 91 1.07 -5.44 -7.98
C VAL A 91 0.76 -4.00 -8.40
N ILE A 92 0.02 -3.23 -7.58
CA ILE A 92 -0.43 -1.88 -7.96
C ILE A 92 0.70 -0.86 -8.02
N PHE A 93 1.82 -1.10 -7.32
CA PHE A 93 2.97 -0.20 -7.39
C PHE A 93 3.80 -0.39 -8.66
N THR A 94 3.61 -1.49 -9.39
CA THR A 94 4.45 -1.86 -10.53
C THR A 94 3.67 -2.15 -11.81
N ILE A 95 2.74 -3.09 -11.78
CA ILE A 95 2.07 -3.62 -12.98
C ILE A 95 1.32 -2.55 -13.79
N PRO A 96 0.60 -1.58 -13.19
CA PRO A 96 -0.06 -0.52 -13.98
C PRO A 96 0.92 0.34 -14.79
N ALA A 97 2.21 0.36 -14.43
CA ALA A 97 3.23 1.03 -15.22
C ALA A 97 3.35 0.48 -16.65
N LEU A 98 3.00 -0.79 -16.89
CA LEU A 98 3.03 -1.39 -18.22
C LEU A 98 1.94 -0.82 -19.14
N VAL A 99 0.79 -0.48 -18.58
CA VAL A 99 -0.28 0.23 -19.28
C VAL A 99 0.11 1.69 -19.50
N ILE A 100 0.67 2.35 -18.49
CA ILE A 100 1.15 3.75 -18.57
C ILE A 100 2.27 3.92 -19.61
N LEU A 101 3.12 2.90 -19.77
CA LEU A 101 4.16 2.86 -20.83
C LEU A 101 3.59 2.53 -22.22
N GLY A 102 2.31 2.20 -22.34
CA GLY A 102 1.68 1.81 -23.60
C GLY A 102 2.07 0.42 -24.11
N HIS A 103 2.69 -0.41 -23.25
CA HIS A 103 3.07 -1.77 -23.63
C HIS A 103 1.89 -2.75 -23.56
N TRP A 104 0.98 -2.56 -22.61
CA TRP A 104 -0.27 -3.29 -22.48
C TRP A 104 -1.47 -2.38 -22.69
N SER A 105 -2.47 -2.89 -23.43
CA SER A 105 -3.81 -2.28 -23.49
C SER A 105 -4.70 -2.76 -22.34
N ASP A 106 -4.52 -4.03 -21.94
CA ASP A 106 -5.26 -4.70 -20.88
C ASP A 106 -4.28 -5.49 -20.00
N PHE A 107 -4.64 -5.71 -18.73
CA PHE A 107 -3.84 -6.53 -17.83
C PHE A 107 -3.97 -8.01 -18.19
N GLN A 108 -2.89 -8.58 -18.71
CA GLN A 108 -2.83 -9.97 -19.15
C GLN A 108 -2.87 -10.93 -17.95
N TYR A 109 -3.94 -11.73 -17.86
CA TYR A 109 -4.24 -12.54 -16.68
C TYR A 109 -3.08 -13.42 -16.23
N LEU A 110 -2.50 -14.22 -17.15
CA LEU A 110 -1.43 -15.15 -16.81
C LEU A 110 -0.13 -14.45 -16.37
N TRP A 111 0.17 -13.28 -16.93
CA TRP A 111 1.34 -12.52 -16.55
C TRP A 111 1.19 -11.92 -15.14
N VAL A 112 0.06 -11.29 -14.86
CA VAL A 112 -0.21 -10.73 -13.54
C VAL A 112 -0.27 -11.83 -12.48
N LEU A 113 -0.93 -12.96 -12.78
CA LEU A 113 -0.98 -14.13 -11.90
C LEU A 113 0.41 -14.68 -11.62
N ALA A 114 1.24 -14.84 -12.65
CA ALA A 114 2.60 -15.36 -12.50
C ALA A 114 3.48 -14.41 -11.68
N ILE A 115 3.47 -13.12 -11.98
CA ILE A 115 4.25 -12.11 -11.26
C ILE A 115 3.83 -12.05 -9.79
N ALA A 116 2.54 -11.89 -9.52
CA ALA A 116 2.00 -11.80 -8.17
C ALA A 116 2.17 -13.10 -7.38
N GLY A 117 1.87 -14.23 -8.00
CA GLY A 117 1.97 -15.56 -7.37
C GLY A 117 3.41 -15.97 -7.09
N LEU A 118 4.31 -15.86 -8.08
CA LEU A 118 5.73 -16.18 -7.89
C LEU A 118 6.37 -15.24 -6.88
N GLY A 119 6.15 -13.92 -7.02
CA GLY A 119 6.66 -12.94 -6.07
C GLY A 119 6.14 -13.18 -4.67
N GLY A 120 4.83 -13.36 -4.51
CA GLY A 120 4.20 -13.62 -3.22
C GLY A 120 4.74 -14.86 -2.51
N ILE A 121 4.81 -15.99 -3.20
CA ILE A 121 5.31 -17.25 -2.61
C ILE A 121 6.82 -17.16 -2.30
N LEU A 122 7.62 -16.52 -3.16
CA LEU A 122 9.03 -16.27 -2.89
C LEU A 122 9.19 -15.38 -1.64
N GLY A 123 8.34 -14.37 -1.46
CA GLY A 123 8.33 -13.54 -0.26
C GLY A 123 8.05 -14.35 1.01
N VAL A 124 7.11 -15.30 0.95
CA VAL A 124 6.86 -16.24 2.06
C VAL A 124 8.11 -17.07 2.33
N PHE A 125 8.73 -17.69 1.32
CA PHE A 125 9.93 -18.51 1.50
C PHE A 125 11.08 -17.71 2.11
N PHE A 126 11.31 -16.48 1.64
CA PHE A 126 12.37 -15.62 2.16
C PHE A 126 12.09 -15.13 3.59
N SER A 127 10.82 -14.98 3.99
CA SER A 127 10.45 -14.56 5.34
C SER A 127 10.68 -15.64 6.41
N VAL A 128 10.70 -16.93 6.04
CA VAL A 128 10.86 -18.03 7.01
C VAL A 128 12.19 -17.97 7.77
N PRO A 129 13.38 -17.88 7.13
CA PRO A 129 14.63 -17.75 7.86
C PRO A 129 14.69 -16.44 8.66
N LEU A 130 14.04 -15.38 8.19
CA LEU A 130 14.03 -14.08 8.86
C LEU A 130 13.18 -14.07 10.13
N ARG A 131 12.12 -14.90 10.21
CA ARG A 131 11.26 -14.99 11.38
C ARG A 131 12.05 -15.23 12.67
N ARG A 132 12.86 -16.28 12.70
CA ARG A 132 13.65 -16.61 13.88
C ARG A 132 14.60 -15.47 14.25
N ALA A 133 15.35 -14.98 13.26
CA ALA A 133 16.33 -13.92 13.47
C ALA A 133 15.70 -12.62 14.00
N LEU A 134 14.56 -12.19 13.44
CA LEU A 134 13.99 -10.88 13.73
C LEU A 134 12.97 -10.92 14.88
N ILE A 135 12.15 -11.98 14.97
CA ILE A 135 11.09 -12.09 15.98
C ILE A 135 11.61 -12.68 17.29
N VAL A 136 12.42 -13.76 17.21
CA VAL A 136 12.86 -14.52 18.40
C VAL A 136 14.20 -13.99 18.92
N ASP A 137 15.24 -13.99 18.07
CA ASP A 137 16.61 -13.69 18.50
C ASP A 137 16.81 -12.18 18.74
N GLN A 138 16.36 -11.30 17.86
CA GLN A 138 16.44 -9.85 18.02
C GLN A 138 15.25 -9.26 18.79
N GLY A 139 14.13 -9.96 18.86
CA GLY A 139 12.95 -9.52 19.60
C GLY A 139 12.34 -8.22 19.10
N LEU A 140 12.41 -7.92 17.77
CA LEU A 140 11.86 -6.69 17.21
C LEU A 140 10.39 -6.51 17.56
N ALA A 141 9.96 -5.25 17.62
CA ALA A 141 8.65 -4.85 18.14
C ALA A 141 7.48 -5.39 17.32
N PHE A 142 7.55 -5.29 15.97
CA PHE A 142 6.46 -5.63 15.06
C PHE A 142 5.12 -5.04 15.53
N PRO A 143 4.96 -3.71 15.54
CA PRO A 143 3.88 -3.03 16.27
C PRO A 143 2.48 -3.45 15.84
N GLU A 144 2.25 -3.67 14.55
CA GLU A 144 0.94 -4.10 14.04
C GLU A 144 0.63 -5.56 14.40
N GLY A 145 1.63 -6.44 14.35
CA GLY A 145 1.52 -7.83 14.79
C GLY A 145 1.21 -7.93 16.28
N LYS A 146 1.82 -7.07 17.10
CA LYS A 146 1.51 -6.95 18.53
C LYS A 146 0.07 -6.47 18.72
N ALA A 147 -0.35 -5.42 18.01
CA ALA A 147 -1.72 -4.91 18.10
C ALA A 147 -2.77 -5.94 17.66
N ALA A 148 -2.52 -6.69 16.57
CA ALA A 148 -3.39 -7.78 16.13
C ALA A 148 -3.49 -8.90 17.19
N ALA A 149 -2.38 -9.24 17.85
CA ALA A 149 -2.37 -10.23 18.92
C ALA A 149 -3.20 -9.78 20.13
N GLU A 150 -3.12 -8.51 20.51
CA GLU A 150 -3.95 -7.95 21.58
C GLU A 150 -5.45 -8.00 21.23
N VAL A 151 -5.81 -7.69 19.97
CA VAL A 151 -7.19 -7.82 19.48
C VAL A 151 -7.68 -9.27 19.58
N LEU A 152 -6.85 -10.24 19.17
CA LEU A 152 -7.20 -11.66 19.24
C LEU A 152 -7.31 -12.17 20.70
N LYS A 153 -6.45 -11.71 21.61
CA LYS A 153 -6.45 -12.11 23.02
C LYS A 153 -7.62 -11.53 23.80
N THR A 154 -7.89 -10.25 23.58
CA THR A 154 -8.93 -9.58 24.35
C THR A 154 -10.31 -10.11 24.03
N GLY A 155 -10.55 -10.61 22.80
CA GLY A 155 -11.80 -11.30 22.42
C GLY A 155 -13.09 -10.52 22.76
N GLU A 156 -12.96 -9.33 23.34
CA GLU A 156 -14.02 -8.52 23.91
C GLU A 156 -14.93 -7.99 22.80
N ASN A 157 -16.16 -8.48 22.78
CA ASN A 157 -17.22 -8.04 21.87
C ASN A 157 -16.85 -7.96 20.38
N PRO A 158 -16.47 -9.08 19.73
CA PRO A 158 -16.23 -9.07 18.28
C PRO A 158 -17.45 -8.57 17.52
N ALA A 159 -18.67 -8.76 18.06
CA ALA A 159 -19.91 -8.21 17.51
C ALA A 159 -19.91 -6.67 17.46
N GLN A 160 -19.37 -5.99 18.45
CA GLN A 160 -19.26 -4.52 18.45
C GLN A 160 -18.22 -4.04 17.42
N GLY A 161 -17.06 -4.69 17.32
CA GLY A 161 -16.04 -4.37 16.35
C GLY A 161 -16.54 -4.52 14.91
N VAL A 162 -17.22 -5.64 14.62
CA VAL A 162 -17.87 -5.87 13.31
C VAL A 162 -18.98 -4.87 13.04
N LYS A 163 -19.78 -4.50 14.05
CA LYS A 163 -20.82 -3.47 13.89
C LYS A 163 -20.20 -2.13 13.53
N ILE A 164 -19.11 -1.71 14.19
CA ILE A 164 -18.40 -0.47 13.89
C ILE A 164 -17.84 -0.50 12.46
N LEU A 165 -17.11 -1.57 12.12
CA LEU A 165 -16.53 -1.77 10.80
C LEU A 165 -17.62 -1.79 9.71
N GLY A 166 -18.71 -2.55 9.93
CA GLY A 166 -19.83 -2.71 8.99
C GLY A 166 -20.62 -1.43 8.78
N VAL A 167 -20.96 -0.70 9.84
CA VAL A 167 -21.63 0.61 9.74
C VAL A 167 -20.78 1.61 8.98
N ALA A 168 -19.48 1.65 9.27
CA ALA A 168 -18.56 2.52 8.55
C ALA A 168 -18.40 2.11 7.07
N ALA A 169 -18.33 0.80 6.79
CA ALA A 169 -18.27 0.30 5.42
C ALA A 169 -19.52 0.63 4.61
N LEU A 170 -20.70 0.50 5.23
CA LEU A 170 -21.95 0.96 4.60
C LEU A 170 -21.93 2.48 4.39
N GLY A 171 -21.47 3.27 5.36
CA GLY A 171 -21.37 4.72 5.22
C GLY A 171 -20.43 5.14 4.09
N GLY A 172 -19.22 4.58 4.00
CA GLY A 172 -18.27 4.81 2.92
C GLY A 172 -18.79 4.35 1.56
N GLY A 173 -19.40 3.15 1.53
CA GLY A 173 -19.99 2.58 0.33
C GLY A 173 -21.17 3.40 -0.21
N PHE A 174 -22.10 3.82 0.65
CA PHE A 174 -23.23 4.68 0.24
C PHE A 174 -22.77 6.06 -0.20
N ALA A 175 -21.74 6.65 0.45
CA ALA A 175 -21.17 7.91 0.01
C ALA A 175 -20.58 7.77 -1.41
N LYS A 176 -19.84 6.68 -1.69
CA LYS A 176 -19.29 6.42 -3.04
C LYS A 176 -20.38 6.15 -4.07
N LEU A 177 -21.44 5.42 -3.70
CA LEU A 177 -22.59 5.19 -4.58
C LEU A 177 -23.31 6.50 -4.91
N ALA A 178 -23.40 7.42 -3.96
CA ALA A 178 -24.05 8.72 -4.17
C ALA A 178 -23.19 9.70 -4.99
N ALA A 179 -21.88 9.53 -5.05
CA ALA A 179 -20.93 10.41 -5.73
C ALA A 179 -21.01 10.34 -7.27
N ALA A 180 -20.16 11.11 -7.94
CA ALA A 180 -20.18 11.31 -9.40
C ALA A 180 -20.03 10.02 -10.23
N SER A 181 -19.28 9.05 -9.76
CA SER A 181 -19.14 7.75 -10.42
C SER A 181 -20.32 6.79 -10.22
N GLY A 182 -21.24 7.11 -9.30
CA GLY A 182 -22.43 6.34 -8.98
C GLY A 182 -23.73 7.03 -9.44
N LEU A 183 -24.58 7.39 -8.46
CA LEU A 183 -25.87 8.04 -8.69
C LEU A 183 -25.77 9.51 -9.12
N ARG A 184 -24.60 10.10 -9.05
CA ARG A 184 -24.30 11.50 -9.38
C ARG A 184 -25.08 12.53 -8.56
N LEU A 185 -25.37 12.23 -7.29
CA LEU A 185 -26.04 13.20 -6.40
C LEU A 185 -25.15 14.39 -6.06
N PHE A 186 -23.82 14.18 -6.01
CA PHE A 186 -22.82 15.23 -5.83
C PHE A 186 -21.52 14.88 -6.59
N PRO A 187 -20.67 15.88 -6.92
CA PRO A 187 -19.38 15.63 -7.57
C PRO A 187 -18.39 14.92 -6.64
N ASP A 188 -17.38 14.23 -7.20
CA ASP A 188 -16.30 13.61 -6.40
C ASP A 188 -15.39 14.66 -5.75
N THR A 189 -15.35 15.89 -6.28
CA THR A 189 -14.53 17.00 -5.80
C THR A 189 -15.36 18.27 -5.61
N ALA A 190 -14.98 19.07 -4.62
CA ALA A 190 -15.45 20.44 -4.47
C ALA A 190 -14.22 21.36 -4.63
N ALA A 191 -14.14 22.04 -5.79
CA ALA A 191 -13.00 22.86 -6.13
C ALA A 191 -13.43 24.27 -6.58
N ALA A 192 -12.51 25.22 -6.47
CA ALA A 192 -12.61 26.55 -7.02
C ALA A 192 -11.26 26.97 -7.63
N ALA A 193 -11.29 27.47 -8.86
CA ALA A 193 -10.12 27.96 -9.55
C ALA A 193 -10.40 29.31 -10.22
N ALA A 194 -9.40 30.16 -10.28
CA ALA A 194 -9.49 31.46 -10.93
C ALA A 194 -8.14 31.90 -11.51
N TRP A 195 -8.18 32.62 -12.61
CA TRP A 195 -7.00 33.32 -13.13
C TRP A 195 -6.73 34.56 -12.28
N ALA A 196 -5.53 34.64 -11.71
CA ALA A 196 -5.01 35.83 -11.02
C ALA A 196 -3.91 36.46 -11.88
N GLY A 197 -4.30 37.31 -12.84
CA GLY A 197 -3.41 37.78 -13.89
C GLY A 197 -2.98 36.62 -14.81
N LYS A 198 -1.67 36.34 -14.92
CA LYS A 198 -1.12 35.19 -15.64
C LYS A 198 -1.01 33.93 -14.76
N GLY A 199 -1.19 34.05 -13.45
CA GLY A 199 -1.13 32.92 -12.51
C GLY A 199 -2.49 32.27 -12.31
N ILE A 200 -2.53 30.99 -11.96
CA ILE A 200 -3.74 30.25 -11.63
C ILE A 200 -3.79 30.03 -10.12
N ALA A 201 -4.86 30.50 -9.46
CA ALA A 201 -5.17 30.14 -8.08
C ALA A 201 -6.13 28.95 -8.08
N TYR A 202 -5.82 27.92 -7.28
CA TYR A 202 -6.64 26.72 -7.15
C TYR A 202 -6.77 26.30 -5.70
N PHE A 203 -7.96 25.89 -5.29
CA PHE A 203 -8.19 25.19 -4.04
C PHE A 203 -9.32 24.19 -4.20
N GLY A 204 -9.15 22.97 -3.71
CA GLY A 204 -10.15 21.92 -3.80
C GLY A 204 -10.02 20.88 -2.70
N THR A 205 -11.09 20.13 -2.46
CA THR A 205 -11.13 18.97 -1.59
C THR A 205 -11.88 17.83 -2.28
N ASN A 206 -11.36 16.64 -2.19
CA ASN A 206 -12.09 15.44 -2.60
C ASN A 206 -13.09 15.05 -1.52
N LEU A 207 -14.24 14.53 -1.93
CA LEU A 207 -15.37 14.18 -1.07
C LEU A 207 -15.38 12.67 -0.74
N SER A 208 -14.19 12.08 -0.60
CA SER A 208 -13.99 10.66 -0.31
C SER A 208 -13.90 10.38 1.18
N PRO A 209 -14.81 9.59 1.76
CA PRO A 209 -14.67 9.06 3.12
C PRO A 209 -13.44 8.17 3.30
N ALA A 210 -12.99 7.48 2.24
CA ALA A 210 -11.80 6.65 2.32
C ALA A 210 -10.55 7.48 2.59
N LEU A 211 -10.38 8.63 1.94
CA LEU A 211 -9.24 9.51 2.17
C LEU A 211 -9.24 10.09 3.59
N LEU A 212 -10.42 10.39 4.14
CA LEU A 212 -10.58 10.76 5.54
C LEU A 212 -10.12 9.63 6.48
N GLY A 213 -10.54 8.39 6.19
CA GLY A 213 -10.11 7.19 6.92
C GLY A 213 -8.61 6.96 6.84
N VAL A 214 -8.01 7.10 5.65
CA VAL A 214 -6.56 7.05 5.44
C VAL A 214 -5.85 8.06 6.34
N GLY A 215 -6.30 9.32 6.31
CA GLY A 215 -5.73 10.38 7.13
C GLY A 215 -5.78 10.06 8.63
N TYR A 216 -6.89 9.49 9.11
CA TYR A 216 -7.02 9.06 10.50
C TYR A 216 -6.02 7.96 10.89
N ILE A 217 -5.77 6.99 9.99
CA ILE A 217 -4.84 5.88 10.23
C ILE A 217 -3.39 6.35 10.19
N VAL A 218 -3.00 7.17 9.21
CA VAL A 218 -1.61 7.63 9.06
C VAL A 218 -1.23 8.74 10.04
N GLY A 219 -2.23 9.45 10.59
CA GLY A 219 -2.07 10.46 11.62
C GLY A 219 -1.70 11.86 11.12
N LEU A 220 -1.70 12.82 12.07
CA LEU A 220 -1.56 14.24 11.75
C LEU A 220 -0.22 14.59 11.09
N ASN A 221 0.90 14.01 11.55
CA ASN A 221 2.22 14.31 11.00
C ASN A 221 2.28 14.07 9.50
N ILE A 222 1.83 12.89 9.06
CA ILE A 222 1.81 12.52 7.65
C ILE A 222 0.80 13.38 6.89
N GLY A 223 -0.39 13.63 7.47
CA GLY A 223 -1.41 14.52 6.89
C GLY A 223 -0.88 15.93 6.60
N ILE A 224 -0.13 16.54 7.54
CA ILE A 224 0.53 17.83 7.35
C ILE A 224 1.52 17.79 6.19
N LEU A 225 2.35 16.75 6.11
CA LEU A 225 3.38 16.64 5.07
C LEU A 225 2.77 16.45 3.68
N VAL A 226 1.73 15.64 3.58
CA VAL A 226 1.02 15.40 2.31
C VAL A 226 0.33 16.68 1.83
N VAL A 227 -0.40 17.39 2.70
CA VAL A 227 -1.04 18.66 2.30
C VAL A 227 -0.01 19.75 2.00
N SER A 228 1.12 19.79 2.71
CA SER A 228 2.22 20.73 2.41
C SER A 228 2.81 20.47 1.02
N GLY A 229 2.97 19.20 0.63
CA GLY A 229 3.35 18.82 -0.73
C GLY A 229 2.33 19.31 -1.78
N GLY A 230 1.04 19.15 -1.51
CA GLY A 230 -0.04 19.66 -2.36
C GLY A 230 -0.01 21.19 -2.49
N ILE A 231 0.25 21.92 -1.41
CA ILE A 231 0.42 23.39 -1.44
C ILE A 231 1.64 23.77 -2.29
N ILE A 232 2.78 23.08 -2.15
CA ILE A 232 3.97 23.33 -2.98
C ILE A 232 3.63 23.17 -4.47
N SER A 233 2.93 22.12 -4.83
CA SER A 233 2.56 21.81 -6.21
C SER A 233 1.50 22.79 -6.75
N TRP A 234 0.35 22.90 -6.10
CA TRP A 234 -0.83 23.56 -6.62
C TRP A 234 -0.91 25.07 -6.32
N ASN A 235 -0.42 25.50 -5.15
CA ASN A 235 -0.51 26.89 -4.74
C ASN A 235 0.80 27.68 -4.93
N ILE A 236 1.92 27.01 -5.21
CA ILE A 236 3.21 27.65 -5.48
C ILE A 236 3.67 27.36 -6.91
N ALA A 237 3.87 26.08 -7.27
CA ALA A 237 4.50 25.72 -8.53
C ALA A 237 3.60 25.98 -9.74
N ILE A 238 2.30 25.66 -9.71
CA ILE A 238 1.37 25.94 -10.82
C ILE A 238 1.26 27.46 -11.06
N PRO A 239 1.01 28.34 -10.07
CA PRO A 239 0.99 29.79 -10.29
C PRO A 239 2.31 30.33 -10.88
N ILE A 240 3.45 29.87 -10.39
CA ILE A 240 4.77 30.29 -10.91
C ILE A 240 4.93 29.81 -12.36
N TYR A 241 4.61 28.54 -12.66
CA TYR A 241 4.76 28.01 -14.01
C TYR A 241 3.85 28.72 -15.00
N SER A 242 2.57 28.91 -14.65
CA SER A 242 1.60 29.60 -15.52
C SER A 242 1.97 31.06 -15.76
N ALA A 243 2.54 31.76 -14.76
CA ALA A 243 2.88 33.17 -14.90
C ALA A 243 4.18 33.42 -15.68
N PHE A 244 5.20 32.55 -15.56
CA PHE A 244 6.55 32.83 -16.02
C PHE A 244 7.11 31.84 -17.04
N PHE A 245 6.60 30.62 -17.10
CA PHE A 245 7.18 29.54 -17.94
C PHE A 245 6.25 29.02 -19.02
N LEU A 246 4.95 29.34 -18.96
CA LEU A 246 3.95 28.85 -19.90
C LEU A 246 4.22 29.36 -21.32
N ASP A 247 4.58 30.62 -21.46
CA ASP A 247 4.88 31.25 -22.77
C ASP A 247 6.07 30.55 -23.48
N GLY A 248 6.96 29.89 -22.74
CA GLY A 248 8.07 29.11 -23.27
C GLY A 248 7.68 27.69 -23.75
N ASN A 249 6.47 27.24 -23.47
CA ASN A 249 5.96 25.94 -23.88
C ASN A 249 4.75 26.10 -24.80
N ALA A 250 5.01 26.35 -26.09
CA ALA A 250 3.98 26.68 -27.09
C ALA A 250 2.90 25.60 -27.22
N GLU A 251 3.25 24.31 -27.08
CA GLU A 251 2.31 23.19 -27.16
C GLU A 251 1.33 23.22 -25.98
N LEU A 252 1.85 23.37 -24.75
CA LEU A 252 1.02 23.45 -23.55
C LEU A 252 0.17 24.73 -23.54
N ALA A 253 0.75 25.87 -23.94
CA ALA A 253 0.02 27.13 -24.05
C ALA A 253 -1.14 27.06 -25.06
N ALA A 254 -0.93 26.41 -26.21
CA ALA A 254 -1.99 26.18 -27.20
C ALA A 254 -3.09 25.24 -26.66
N ARG A 255 -2.69 24.21 -25.90
CA ARG A 255 -3.63 23.25 -25.31
C ARG A 255 -4.57 23.87 -24.28
N ILE A 256 -4.11 24.86 -23.52
CA ILE A 256 -4.91 25.52 -22.47
C ILE A 256 -5.54 26.85 -22.93
N ALA A 257 -5.31 27.25 -24.18
CA ALA A 257 -5.89 28.48 -24.71
C ALA A 257 -7.44 28.40 -24.72
N GLY A 258 -8.07 29.27 -23.90
CA GLY A 258 -9.54 29.29 -23.75
C GLY A 258 -10.09 28.26 -22.75
N ALA A 259 -9.23 27.47 -22.09
CA ALA A 259 -9.65 26.54 -21.05
C ALA A 259 -10.06 27.28 -19.76
N SER A 260 -10.90 26.63 -18.94
CA SER A 260 -11.17 27.12 -17.58
C SER A 260 -9.88 27.18 -16.76
N ALA A 261 -9.85 27.97 -15.67
CA ALA A 261 -8.69 28.00 -14.78
C ALA A 261 -8.40 26.62 -14.16
N GLU A 262 -9.44 25.84 -13.90
CA GLU A 262 -9.35 24.48 -13.37
C GLU A 262 -8.69 23.53 -14.39
N ASP A 263 -9.22 23.46 -15.62
CA ASP A 263 -8.67 22.60 -16.68
C ASP A 263 -7.22 22.98 -17.02
N ALA A 264 -6.92 24.28 -17.05
CA ALA A 264 -5.58 24.79 -17.28
C ALA A 264 -4.62 24.36 -16.16
N ALA A 265 -5.04 24.43 -14.88
CA ALA A 265 -4.24 23.96 -13.74
C ALA A 265 -3.94 22.47 -13.85
N TYR A 266 -4.94 21.65 -14.17
CA TYR A 266 -4.77 20.20 -14.37
C TYR A 266 -3.85 19.88 -15.55
N ALA A 267 -3.97 20.61 -16.68
CA ALA A 267 -3.10 20.43 -17.83
C ALA A 267 -1.63 20.75 -17.50
N ILE A 268 -1.37 21.85 -16.80
CA ILE A 268 -0.02 22.22 -16.33
C ILE A 268 0.52 21.20 -15.32
N TRP A 269 -0.31 20.81 -14.36
CA TRP A 269 0.06 19.77 -13.39
C TRP A 269 0.45 18.48 -14.09
N SER A 270 -0.38 17.97 -14.98
CA SER A 270 -0.16 16.68 -15.64
C SER A 270 1.05 16.67 -16.56
N ALA A 271 1.32 17.79 -17.25
CA ALA A 271 2.43 17.90 -18.19
C ALA A 271 3.79 18.15 -17.51
N GLN A 272 3.81 18.92 -16.42
CA GLN A 272 5.04 19.46 -15.85
C GLN A 272 5.16 19.26 -14.32
N ILE A 273 4.21 19.78 -13.55
CA ILE A 273 4.39 19.97 -12.11
C ILE A 273 4.42 18.65 -11.33
N ARG A 274 3.67 17.63 -11.74
CA ARG A 274 3.72 16.31 -11.08
C ARG A 274 5.11 15.69 -11.08
N TYR A 275 5.97 16.06 -12.05
CA TYR A 275 7.35 15.56 -12.14
C TYR A 275 8.28 16.14 -11.07
N LEU A 276 7.89 17.24 -10.39
CA LEU A 276 8.52 17.67 -9.14
C LEU A 276 8.35 16.58 -8.07
N GLY A 277 7.14 16.00 -7.97
CA GLY A 277 6.87 14.86 -7.08
C GLY A 277 7.71 13.64 -7.42
N VAL A 278 7.85 13.31 -8.71
CA VAL A 278 8.72 12.21 -9.20
C VAL A 278 10.17 12.41 -8.73
N GLY A 279 10.73 13.61 -8.93
CA GLY A 279 12.09 13.95 -8.50
C GLY A 279 12.28 13.83 -6.98
N ALA A 280 11.33 14.36 -6.20
CA ALA A 280 11.35 14.26 -4.75
C ALA A 280 11.19 12.82 -4.25
N MET A 281 10.35 11.99 -4.91
CA MET A 281 10.19 10.57 -4.59
C MET A 281 11.46 9.77 -4.90
N LEU A 282 12.19 10.08 -5.99
CA LEU A 282 13.48 9.46 -6.30
C LEU A 282 14.49 9.67 -5.18
N VAL A 283 14.66 10.92 -4.75
CA VAL A 283 15.55 11.25 -3.61
C VAL A 283 15.06 10.56 -2.35
N GLY A 284 13.76 10.58 -2.09
CA GLY A 284 13.16 9.95 -0.93
C GLY A 284 13.36 8.44 -0.88
N GLY A 285 13.19 7.75 -2.01
CA GLY A 285 13.43 6.32 -2.13
C GLY A 285 14.88 5.93 -1.88
N VAL A 286 15.81 6.63 -2.54
CA VAL A 286 17.26 6.43 -2.33
C VAL A 286 17.65 6.75 -0.88
N TRP A 287 17.15 7.87 -0.34
CA TRP A 287 17.42 8.25 1.06
C TRP A 287 16.87 7.26 2.07
N ALA A 288 15.67 6.71 1.83
CA ALA A 288 15.11 5.68 2.69
C ALA A 288 16.06 4.49 2.85
N LEU A 289 16.66 4.00 1.75
CA LEU A 289 17.65 2.93 1.80
C LEU A 289 18.96 3.35 2.50
N ILE A 290 19.48 4.54 2.20
CA ILE A 290 20.70 5.06 2.86
C ILE A 290 20.48 5.18 4.36
N SER A 291 19.31 5.66 4.79
CA SER A 291 18.99 5.85 6.21
C SER A 291 18.91 4.56 7.00
N ILE A 292 18.58 3.44 6.35
CA ILE A 292 18.43 2.13 6.98
C ILE A 292 19.63 1.19 6.74
N ARG A 293 20.73 1.68 6.15
CA ARG A 293 21.90 0.85 5.75
C ARG A 293 22.44 -0.04 6.87
N GLU A 294 22.46 0.44 8.13
CA GLU A 294 22.93 -0.35 9.28
C GLU A 294 21.95 -1.48 9.61
N SER A 295 20.66 -1.18 9.57
CA SER A 295 19.56 -2.13 9.73
C SER A 295 19.54 -3.16 8.61
N LEU A 296 19.80 -2.72 7.37
CA LEU A 296 19.97 -3.57 6.20
C LEU A 296 21.10 -4.59 6.41
N LEU A 297 22.28 -4.13 6.80
CA LEU A 297 23.42 -5.01 7.07
C LEU A 297 23.13 -5.98 8.21
N SER A 298 22.44 -5.52 9.26
CA SER A 298 22.01 -6.37 10.37
C SER A 298 21.00 -7.44 9.91
N GLY A 299 19.97 -7.06 9.13
CA GLY A 299 19.00 -7.99 8.55
C GLY A 299 19.63 -9.06 7.66
N ILE A 300 20.57 -8.66 6.78
CA ILE A 300 21.31 -9.60 5.92
C ILE A 300 22.16 -10.56 6.75
N ARG A 301 22.92 -10.04 7.72
CA ARG A 301 23.75 -10.88 8.61
C ARG A 301 22.90 -11.88 9.40
N SER A 302 21.76 -11.44 9.93
CA SER A 302 20.82 -12.28 10.67
C SER A 302 20.18 -13.35 9.77
N GLY A 303 19.77 -13.00 8.54
CA GLY A 303 19.24 -13.95 7.57
C GLY A 303 20.26 -15.01 7.16
N LEU A 304 21.52 -14.62 6.91
CA LEU A 304 22.62 -15.56 6.62
C LEU A 304 22.98 -16.43 7.83
N ALA A 305 22.96 -15.87 9.05
CA ALA A 305 23.19 -16.63 10.28
C ALA A 305 22.08 -17.66 10.53
N ALA A 306 20.80 -17.28 10.32
CA ALA A 306 19.67 -18.19 10.44
C ALA A 306 19.73 -19.34 9.43
N ALA A 307 20.11 -19.05 8.17
CA ALA A 307 20.30 -20.07 7.14
C ALA A 307 21.41 -21.09 7.52
N ARG A 308 22.45 -20.66 8.23
CA ARG A 308 23.53 -21.52 8.71
C ARG A 308 23.15 -22.31 9.98
N ALA A 309 22.34 -21.74 10.87
CA ALA A 309 21.94 -22.34 12.14
C ALA A 309 20.88 -23.45 12.01
N GLY A 310 20.15 -23.54 10.90
CA GLY A 310 19.08 -24.50 10.64
C GLY A 310 19.50 -25.99 10.57
N ALA A 311 20.77 -26.31 10.86
CA ALA A 311 21.34 -27.67 10.78
C ALA A 311 21.40 -28.43 12.13
N ALA A 312 20.98 -27.82 13.26
CA ALA A 312 21.08 -28.46 14.58
C ALA A 312 19.73 -29.01 15.04
N GLY A 313 19.58 -30.35 14.99
CA GLY A 313 18.36 -31.09 15.35
C GLY A 313 18.06 -31.10 16.87
N ALA A 314 17.52 -30.00 17.40
CA ALA A 314 16.93 -29.94 18.72
C ALA A 314 15.42 -30.21 18.69
N VAL A 315 14.86 -30.82 19.75
CA VAL A 315 13.40 -30.99 19.89
C VAL A 315 12.76 -29.58 20.01
N VAL A 316 12.16 -29.12 18.96
CA VAL A 316 11.61 -27.78 18.85
C VAL A 316 10.14 -27.78 19.29
N SER A 317 9.76 -26.85 20.18
CA SER A 317 8.36 -26.63 20.57
C SER A 317 7.50 -26.38 19.33
N HIS A 318 6.20 -26.72 19.38
CA HIS A 318 5.28 -26.44 18.28
C HIS A 318 5.22 -24.94 17.91
N THR A 319 5.47 -24.03 18.85
CA THR A 319 5.50 -22.57 18.66
C THR A 319 6.77 -22.06 17.96
N GLU A 320 7.77 -22.92 17.79
CA GLU A 320 9.01 -22.60 17.08
C GLU A 320 9.22 -23.44 15.81
N ARG A 321 8.26 -24.27 15.47
CA ARG A 321 8.33 -25.16 14.31
C ARG A 321 7.98 -24.43 13.04
N ASP A 322 8.98 -23.97 12.31
CA ASP A 322 8.87 -23.39 10.96
C ASP A 322 8.75 -24.47 9.88
N LEU A 323 8.45 -24.06 8.64
CA LEU A 323 8.65 -24.92 7.47
C LEU A 323 10.11 -25.41 7.41
N PRO A 324 10.35 -26.69 7.06
CA PRO A 324 11.71 -27.23 7.00
C PRO A 324 12.57 -26.44 6.01
N MET A 325 13.78 -26.04 6.42
CA MET A 325 14.67 -25.24 5.57
C MET A 325 14.98 -25.93 4.23
N ASN A 326 15.07 -27.26 4.22
CA ASN A 326 15.26 -28.04 2.99
C ASN A 326 14.07 -27.85 2.02
N ALA A 327 12.83 -27.84 2.54
CA ALA A 327 11.64 -27.59 1.72
C ALA A 327 11.64 -26.18 1.12
N ILE A 328 12.11 -25.18 1.89
CA ILE A 328 12.24 -23.80 1.43
C ILE A 328 13.31 -23.68 0.34
N MET A 329 14.47 -24.29 0.54
CA MET A 329 15.54 -24.28 -0.44
C MET A 329 15.12 -24.96 -1.74
N ILE A 330 14.50 -26.15 -1.64
CA ILE A 330 13.97 -26.88 -2.79
C ILE A 330 12.84 -26.07 -3.45
N GLY A 331 11.94 -25.50 -2.67
CA GLY A 331 10.86 -24.64 -3.17
C GLY A 331 11.41 -23.42 -3.90
N THR A 332 12.36 -22.70 -3.34
CA THR A 332 13.01 -21.55 -4.00
C THR A 332 13.70 -21.97 -5.30
N LEU A 333 14.40 -23.11 -5.31
CA LEU A 333 15.04 -23.64 -6.51
C LEU A 333 14.02 -24.03 -7.57
N LEU A 334 12.92 -24.69 -7.19
CA LEU A 334 11.83 -25.02 -8.11
C LEU A 334 11.16 -23.77 -8.69
N PHE A 335 10.99 -22.72 -7.89
CA PHE A 335 10.42 -21.44 -8.34
C PHE A 335 11.39 -20.65 -9.24
N THR A 336 12.68 -20.94 -9.23
CA THR A 336 13.64 -20.37 -10.17
C THR A 336 13.30 -20.73 -11.62
N LEU A 337 12.78 -21.92 -11.89
CA LEU A 337 12.42 -22.35 -13.24
C LEU A 337 11.27 -21.53 -13.85
N PRO A 338 10.09 -21.40 -13.22
CA PRO A 338 9.03 -20.55 -13.77
C PRO A 338 9.43 -19.06 -13.78
N LEU A 339 10.26 -18.61 -12.85
CA LEU A 339 10.78 -17.24 -12.86
C LEU A 339 11.72 -17.02 -14.05
N PHE A 340 12.63 -17.95 -14.32
CA PHE A 340 13.47 -17.92 -15.52
C PHE A 340 12.63 -17.94 -16.80
N ALA A 341 11.61 -18.83 -16.88
CA ALA A 341 10.71 -18.89 -18.02
C ALA A 341 9.96 -17.56 -18.22
N LEU A 342 9.52 -16.92 -17.14
CA LEU A 342 8.90 -15.60 -17.17
C LEU A 342 9.87 -14.57 -17.76
N TYR A 343 11.09 -14.48 -17.25
CA TYR A 343 12.08 -13.50 -17.71
C TYR A 343 12.54 -13.80 -19.16
N GLN A 344 12.67 -15.08 -19.52
CA GLN A 344 13.00 -15.48 -20.88
C GLN A 344 11.92 -15.06 -21.88
N ASN A 345 10.64 -15.16 -21.52
CA ASN A 345 9.54 -14.70 -22.37
C ASN A 345 9.52 -13.16 -22.52
N ILE A 346 10.00 -12.41 -21.50
CA ILE A 346 10.07 -10.93 -21.56
C ILE A 346 11.24 -10.49 -22.42
N VAL A 347 12.41 -11.06 -22.19
CA VAL A 347 13.69 -10.58 -22.75
C VAL A 347 14.00 -11.26 -24.09
N GLY A 348 13.64 -12.54 -24.24
CA GLY A 348 13.88 -13.33 -25.46
C GLY A 348 15.31 -13.87 -25.61
N ASP A 349 16.26 -13.47 -24.77
CA ASP A 349 17.66 -13.86 -24.82
C ASP A 349 18.11 -14.57 -23.54
N ILE A 350 18.58 -15.81 -23.68
CA ILE A 350 19.06 -16.63 -22.55
C ILE A 350 20.30 -16.00 -21.89
N ALA A 351 21.18 -15.36 -22.68
CA ALA A 351 22.39 -14.73 -22.16
C ALA A 351 22.08 -13.54 -21.21
N VAL A 352 20.88 -12.98 -21.32
CA VAL A 352 20.38 -11.92 -20.41
C VAL A 352 19.48 -12.51 -19.32
N SER A 353 18.54 -13.39 -19.69
CA SER A 353 17.51 -13.90 -18.78
C SER A 353 18.08 -14.76 -17.65
N LEU A 354 19.08 -15.60 -17.94
CA LEU A 354 19.66 -16.50 -16.95
C LEU A 354 20.45 -15.74 -15.86
N PRO A 355 21.41 -14.86 -16.19
CA PRO A 355 22.07 -14.04 -15.19
C PRO A 355 21.09 -13.16 -14.42
N MET A 356 20.11 -12.58 -15.12
CA MET A 356 19.09 -11.72 -14.50
C MET A 356 18.26 -12.49 -13.46
N THR A 357 17.86 -13.72 -13.76
CA THR A 357 17.12 -14.58 -12.82
C THR A 357 17.93 -14.81 -11.54
N ILE A 358 19.19 -15.21 -11.66
CA ILE A 358 20.08 -15.47 -10.52
C ILE A 358 20.28 -14.20 -9.69
N ILE A 359 20.62 -13.09 -10.36
CA ILE A 359 20.84 -11.80 -9.69
C ILE A 359 19.58 -11.35 -8.95
N MET A 360 18.40 -11.48 -9.56
CA MET A 360 17.15 -11.01 -8.96
C MET A 360 16.64 -11.90 -7.82
N ILE A 361 16.95 -13.19 -7.80
CA ILE A 361 16.68 -14.05 -6.64
C ILE A 361 17.52 -13.60 -5.44
N VAL A 362 18.82 -13.37 -5.66
CA VAL A 362 19.72 -12.89 -4.59
C VAL A 362 19.31 -11.49 -4.12
N ALA A 363 19.08 -10.56 -5.05
CA ALA A 363 18.62 -9.22 -4.75
C ALA A 363 17.23 -9.24 -4.08
N GLY A 364 16.33 -10.11 -4.54
CA GLY A 364 15.02 -10.32 -3.94
C GLY A 364 15.10 -10.71 -2.47
N PHE A 365 15.96 -11.66 -2.12
CA PHE A 365 16.18 -12.02 -0.73
C PHE A 365 16.70 -10.83 0.10
N LEU A 366 17.62 -10.05 -0.45
CA LEU A 366 18.15 -8.86 0.22
C LEU A 366 17.06 -7.81 0.42
N PHE A 367 16.26 -7.49 -0.61
CA PHE A 367 15.17 -6.50 -0.50
C PHE A 367 14.06 -6.98 0.44
N VAL A 368 13.73 -8.27 0.44
CA VAL A 368 12.80 -8.86 1.42
C VAL A 368 13.34 -8.71 2.83
N SER A 369 14.64 -8.98 3.04
CA SER A 369 15.27 -8.84 4.37
C SER A 369 15.21 -7.40 4.89
N VAL A 370 15.38 -6.42 4.00
CA VAL A 370 15.24 -4.98 4.31
C VAL A 370 13.80 -4.67 4.72
N SER A 371 12.84 -5.07 3.88
CA SER A 371 11.42 -4.85 4.12
C SER A 371 10.98 -5.46 5.45
N ALA A 372 11.38 -6.69 5.69
CA ALA A 372 11.11 -7.45 6.91
C ALA A 372 11.66 -6.77 8.17
N TYR A 373 12.89 -6.30 8.11
CA TYR A 373 13.53 -5.61 9.23
C TYR A 373 12.85 -4.26 9.51
N MET A 374 12.55 -3.50 8.46
CA MET A 374 11.86 -2.21 8.59
C MET A 374 10.45 -2.38 9.15
N ALA A 375 9.70 -3.36 8.64
CA ALA A 375 8.39 -3.68 9.20
C ALA A 375 8.46 -4.04 10.70
N GLY A 376 9.55 -4.69 11.11
CA GLY A 376 9.81 -4.99 12.52
C GLY A 376 10.03 -3.78 13.42
N LEU A 377 10.56 -2.69 12.87
CA LEU A 377 10.84 -1.45 13.60
C LEU A 377 9.65 -0.48 13.57
N VAL A 378 9.07 -0.25 12.39
CA VAL A 378 8.12 0.87 12.17
C VAL A 378 6.70 0.42 11.83
N GLY A 379 6.46 -0.88 11.64
CA GLY A 379 5.18 -1.42 11.16
C GLY A 379 5.12 -1.55 9.64
N SER A 380 4.15 -2.31 9.13
CA SER A 380 3.92 -2.49 7.70
C SER A 380 3.45 -1.21 7.03
N SER A 381 2.55 -0.48 7.67
CA SER A 381 1.96 0.76 7.14
C SER A 381 3.01 1.86 6.93
N ASN A 382 4.09 1.86 7.70
CA ASN A 382 5.20 2.81 7.58
C ASN A 382 6.46 2.21 6.91
N ASN A 383 6.36 0.98 6.41
CA ASN A 383 7.46 0.32 5.71
C ASN A 383 7.73 1.04 4.38
N PRO A 384 8.98 1.43 4.07
CA PRO A 384 9.30 2.18 2.85
C PRO A 384 9.28 1.29 1.59
N VAL A 385 8.17 0.56 1.37
CA VAL A 385 8.01 -0.35 0.22
C VAL A 385 8.20 0.38 -1.10
N SER A 386 7.69 1.62 -1.24
CA SER A 386 7.90 2.45 -2.43
C SER A 386 9.39 2.69 -2.70
N GLY A 387 10.16 3.00 -1.65
CA GLY A 387 11.62 3.19 -1.77
C GLY A 387 12.34 1.91 -2.19
N ILE A 388 11.96 0.78 -1.60
CA ILE A 388 12.49 -0.55 -1.95
C ILE A 388 12.17 -0.88 -3.42
N THR A 389 10.94 -0.60 -3.87
CA THR A 389 10.52 -0.82 -5.26
C THR A 389 11.28 0.06 -6.24
N ILE A 390 11.46 1.35 -5.95
CA ILE A 390 12.28 2.27 -6.76
C ILE A 390 13.69 1.71 -6.93
N CYS A 391 14.31 1.30 -5.83
CA CYS A 391 15.66 0.76 -5.87
C CYS A 391 15.75 -0.58 -6.59
N THR A 392 14.72 -1.42 -6.46
CA THR A 392 14.64 -2.68 -7.22
C THR A 392 14.57 -2.40 -8.72
N ILE A 393 13.73 -1.45 -9.15
CA ILE A 393 13.59 -1.10 -10.57
C ILE A 393 14.84 -0.41 -11.10
N LEU A 394 15.46 0.50 -10.33
CA LEU A 394 16.73 1.10 -10.70
C LEU A 394 17.82 0.05 -10.85
N PHE A 395 17.92 -0.88 -9.90
CA PHE A 395 18.89 -1.96 -9.94
C PHE A 395 18.64 -2.89 -11.14
N ALA A 396 17.39 -3.33 -11.34
CA ALA A 396 17.02 -4.14 -12.50
C ALA A 396 17.29 -3.43 -13.82
N SER A 397 16.96 -2.13 -13.92
CA SER A 397 17.23 -1.30 -15.10
C SER A 397 18.73 -1.19 -15.37
N LEU A 398 19.53 -0.98 -14.33
CA LEU A 398 20.99 -0.91 -14.47
C LEU A 398 21.58 -2.22 -15.01
N VAL A 399 21.17 -3.36 -14.42
CA VAL A 399 21.64 -4.68 -14.88
C VAL A 399 21.21 -4.95 -16.32
N LEU A 400 19.94 -4.68 -16.66
CA LEU A 400 19.45 -4.84 -18.02
C LEU A 400 20.13 -3.90 -19.00
N MET A 401 20.40 -2.65 -18.62
CA MET A 401 21.11 -1.69 -19.45
C MET A 401 22.55 -2.16 -19.75
N LEU A 402 23.22 -2.80 -18.78
CA LEU A 402 24.55 -3.37 -18.96
C LEU A 402 24.53 -4.61 -19.87
N LEU A 403 23.46 -5.41 -19.82
CA LEU A 403 23.33 -6.65 -20.60
C LEU A 403 22.74 -6.44 -21.99
N MET A 404 21.76 -5.53 -22.13
CA MET A 404 20.99 -5.30 -23.37
C MET A 404 21.37 -4.00 -24.09
N GLY A 405 22.08 -3.10 -23.41
CA GLY A 405 22.38 -1.75 -23.90
C GLY A 405 21.30 -0.72 -23.53
N ARG A 406 21.70 0.56 -23.59
CA ARG A 406 20.88 1.69 -23.15
C ARG A 406 19.63 1.94 -24.00
N ASN A 407 19.66 1.57 -25.27
CA ASN A 407 18.58 1.85 -26.22
C ASN A 407 17.64 0.64 -26.43
N ALA A 408 17.66 -0.33 -25.51
CA ALA A 408 16.78 -1.49 -25.60
C ALA A 408 15.30 -1.07 -25.45
N ALA A 409 14.53 -1.22 -26.51
CA ALA A 409 13.12 -0.79 -26.55
C ALA A 409 12.26 -1.48 -25.47
N LEU A 410 12.53 -2.75 -25.17
CA LEU A 410 11.86 -3.51 -24.12
C LEU A 410 12.50 -3.34 -22.73
N GLY A 411 13.59 -2.58 -22.61
CA GLY A 411 14.31 -2.38 -21.35
C GLY A 411 13.44 -1.90 -20.22
N PRO A 412 12.65 -0.80 -20.37
CA PRO A 412 11.75 -0.31 -19.33
C PRO A 412 10.70 -1.34 -18.91
N VAL A 413 10.12 -2.07 -19.88
CA VAL A 413 9.10 -3.10 -19.65
C VAL A 413 9.70 -4.27 -18.86
N ALA A 414 10.86 -4.78 -19.31
CA ALA A 414 11.57 -5.85 -18.63
C ALA A 414 11.93 -5.47 -17.19
N ALA A 415 12.45 -4.27 -16.98
CA ALA A 415 12.79 -3.77 -15.64
C ALA A 415 11.58 -3.74 -14.71
N ILE A 416 10.41 -3.29 -15.20
CA ILE A 416 9.17 -3.25 -14.41
C ILE A 416 8.67 -4.66 -14.11
N MET A 417 8.59 -5.54 -15.11
CA MET A 417 8.07 -6.90 -14.90
C MET A 417 8.95 -7.72 -13.96
N ILE A 418 10.27 -7.60 -14.09
CA ILE A 418 11.25 -8.23 -13.21
C ILE A 418 11.16 -7.63 -11.80
N GLY A 419 11.15 -6.29 -11.72
CA GLY A 419 11.02 -5.57 -10.46
C GLY A 419 9.72 -5.85 -9.73
N ALA A 420 8.62 -6.10 -10.46
CA ALA A 420 7.32 -6.42 -9.90
C ALA A 420 7.32 -7.71 -9.06
N VAL A 421 8.03 -8.75 -9.52
CA VAL A 421 8.18 -10.00 -8.74
C VAL A 421 8.85 -9.72 -7.40
N VAL A 422 9.94 -8.95 -7.42
CA VAL A 422 10.69 -8.60 -6.20
C VAL A 422 9.87 -7.66 -5.31
N CYS A 423 9.10 -6.74 -5.89
CA CYS A 423 8.20 -5.86 -5.15
C CYS A 423 7.13 -6.67 -4.41
N CYS A 424 6.46 -7.61 -5.08
CA CYS A 424 5.50 -8.51 -4.44
C CYS A 424 6.16 -9.31 -3.31
N ALA A 425 7.37 -9.83 -3.53
CA ALA A 425 8.11 -10.55 -2.50
C ALA A 425 8.46 -9.68 -1.29
N ALA A 426 8.89 -8.43 -1.51
CA ALA A 426 9.25 -7.51 -0.44
C ALA A 426 8.03 -7.04 0.37
N CYS A 427 6.88 -6.80 -0.29
CA CYS A 427 5.62 -6.48 0.39
C CYS A 427 5.18 -7.63 1.30
N ILE A 428 5.11 -8.84 0.75
CA ILE A 428 4.75 -10.05 1.50
C ILE A 428 5.75 -10.28 2.65
N GLY A 429 7.05 -10.19 2.40
CA GLY A 429 8.07 -10.47 3.42
C GLY A 429 8.00 -9.53 4.62
N GLY A 430 7.64 -8.26 4.40
CA GLY A 430 7.43 -7.29 5.48
C GLY A 430 6.18 -7.58 6.32
N ASP A 431 5.05 -7.75 5.64
CA ASP A 431 3.75 -7.96 6.29
C ASP A 431 3.67 -9.32 6.98
N ASN A 432 4.19 -10.38 6.36
CA ASN A 432 4.23 -11.72 6.93
C ASN A 432 4.83 -11.78 8.33
N LEU A 433 5.88 -10.99 8.58
CA LEU A 433 6.52 -11.00 9.89
C LEU A 433 5.67 -10.32 10.97
N GLN A 434 4.78 -9.39 10.61
CA GLN A 434 3.76 -8.88 11.53
C GLN A 434 2.80 -10.01 11.94
N ASP A 435 2.33 -10.79 10.96
CA ASP A 435 1.43 -11.92 11.22
C ASP A 435 2.10 -13.03 12.02
N LEU A 436 3.34 -13.36 11.70
CA LEU A 436 4.14 -14.34 12.44
C LEU A 436 4.48 -13.86 13.86
N LYS A 437 4.65 -12.55 14.09
CA LYS A 437 4.77 -11.97 15.43
C LYS A 437 3.47 -12.09 16.21
N CYS A 438 2.33 -11.80 15.56
CA CYS A 438 1.02 -12.04 16.16
C CYS A 438 0.88 -13.49 16.59
N GLY A 439 1.18 -14.45 15.70
CA GLY A 439 1.17 -15.87 16.00
C GLY A 439 2.10 -16.28 17.12
N TYR A 440 3.31 -15.73 17.16
CA TYR A 440 4.27 -15.96 18.26
C TYR A 440 3.69 -15.54 19.62
N ILE A 441 3.01 -14.39 19.68
CA ILE A 441 2.41 -13.86 20.90
C ILE A 441 1.19 -14.67 21.36
N VAL A 442 0.37 -15.18 20.42
CA VAL A 442 -0.81 -15.99 20.75
C VAL A 442 -0.53 -17.50 20.84
N GLY A 443 0.71 -17.93 20.59
CA GLY A 443 1.12 -19.34 20.70
C GLY A 443 0.74 -20.18 19.46
N ALA A 444 0.63 -19.59 18.28
CA ALA A 444 0.38 -20.31 17.03
C ALA A 444 1.60 -21.10 16.55
N THR A 445 1.37 -22.07 15.68
CA THR A 445 2.43 -22.87 15.04
C THR A 445 2.89 -22.17 13.76
N PRO A 446 4.15 -21.69 13.65
CA PRO A 446 4.61 -20.87 12.54
C PRO A 446 4.44 -21.49 11.16
N TRP A 447 4.78 -22.78 10.98
CA TRP A 447 4.64 -23.42 9.66
C TRP A 447 3.20 -23.40 9.13
N LYS A 448 2.21 -23.45 10.03
CA LYS A 448 0.79 -23.37 9.63
C LYS A 448 0.41 -21.98 9.14
N GLN A 449 0.95 -20.94 9.77
CA GLN A 449 0.81 -19.56 9.29
C GLN A 449 1.53 -19.37 7.96
N GLN A 450 2.76 -19.88 7.81
CA GLN A 450 3.54 -19.79 6.57
C GLN A 450 2.84 -20.45 5.38
N VAL A 451 2.22 -21.62 5.61
CA VAL A 451 1.36 -22.26 4.59
C VAL A 451 0.14 -21.39 4.27
N MET A 452 -0.51 -20.83 5.30
CA MET A 452 -1.68 -19.98 5.08
C MET A 452 -1.35 -18.67 4.38
N LEU A 453 -0.18 -18.08 4.63
CA LEU A 453 0.34 -16.93 3.89
C LEU A 453 0.54 -17.25 2.41
N ALA A 454 1.11 -18.42 2.09
CA ALA A 454 1.26 -18.86 0.70
C ALA A 454 -0.11 -19.07 0.01
N ILE A 455 -1.09 -19.65 0.72
CA ILE A 455 -2.47 -19.81 0.21
C ILE A 455 -3.13 -18.44 0.01
N GLY A 456 -3.00 -17.53 0.98
CA GLY A 456 -3.53 -16.17 0.89
C GLY A 456 -2.93 -15.38 -0.26
N ALA A 457 -1.61 -15.45 -0.45
CA ALA A 457 -0.91 -14.81 -1.56
C ALA A 457 -1.38 -15.38 -2.92
N ALA A 458 -1.44 -16.72 -3.05
CA ALA A 458 -1.89 -17.37 -4.28
C ALA A 458 -3.35 -17.02 -4.61
N SER A 459 -4.26 -17.06 -3.61
CA SER A 459 -5.68 -16.74 -3.83
C SER A 459 -5.87 -15.27 -4.22
N SER A 460 -5.11 -14.36 -3.62
CA SER A 460 -5.14 -12.94 -3.96
C SER A 460 -4.63 -12.70 -5.39
N ALA A 461 -3.56 -13.38 -5.79
CA ALA A 461 -3.01 -13.27 -7.15
C ALA A 461 -4.05 -13.62 -8.24
N LEU A 462 -4.97 -14.56 -7.96
CA LEU A 462 -6.04 -14.96 -8.89
C LEU A 462 -6.99 -13.80 -9.24
N VAL A 463 -7.24 -12.88 -8.32
CA VAL A 463 -8.20 -11.78 -8.51
C VAL A 463 -7.57 -10.49 -9.00
N MET A 464 -6.24 -10.36 -8.97
CA MET A 464 -5.56 -9.10 -9.31
C MET A 464 -5.85 -8.63 -10.72
N ALA A 465 -5.62 -9.47 -11.74
CA ALA A 465 -5.85 -9.07 -13.13
C ALA A 465 -7.33 -8.77 -13.45
N PRO A 466 -8.32 -9.60 -13.04
CA PRO A 466 -9.73 -9.25 -13.17
C PRO A 466 -10.10 -7.90 -12.55
N VAL A 467 -9.64 -7.62 -11.33
CA VAL A 467 -9.92 -6.36 -10.63
C VAL A 467 -9.24 -5.19 -11.35
N LEU A 468 -7.98 -5.31 -11.72
CA LEU A 468 -7.24 -4.28 -12.47
C LEU A 468 -7.92 -3.97 -13.81
N ASN A 469 -8.32 -4.99 -14.58
CA ASN A 469 -9.02 -4.80 -15.86
C ASN A 469 -10.38 -4.15 -15.67
N LEU A 470 -11.13 -4.55 -14.65
CA LEU A 470 -12.41 -3.95 -14.32
C LEU A 470 -12.25 -2.44 -14.01
N LEU A 471 -11.28 -2.10 -13.17
CA LEU A 471 -11.01 -0.71 -12.78
C LEU A 471 -10.46 0.12 -13.94
N ALA A 472 -9.56 -0.44 -14.76
CA ALA A 472 -9.00 0.23 -15.94
C ALA A 472 -10.07 0.57 -16.96
N LYS A 473 -11.00 -0.36 -17.23
CA LYS A 473 -12.11 -0.17 -18.18
C LYS A 473 -13.18 0.78 -17.66
N ALA A 474 -13.40 0.80 -16.33
CA ALA A 474 -14.42 1.65 -15.73
C ALA A 474 -13.95 3.10 -15.54
N TYR A 475 -12.72 3.28 -15.09
CA TYR A 475 -12.22 4.59 -14.63
C TYR A 475 -11.01 5.09 -15.44
N GLY A 476 -10.31 4.22 -16.17
CA GLY A 476 -9.00 4.53 -16.73
C GLY A 476 -7.89 4.48 -15.67
N ILE A 477 -6.63 4.49 -16.12
CA ILE A 477 -5.45 4.47 -15.22
C ILE A 477 -4.38 5.45 -15.74
N GLY A 478 -3.82 6.22 -14.84
CA GLY A 478 -2.64 7.05 -15.02
C GLY A 478 -2.93 8.45 -15.54
N VAL A 479 -3.02 8.68 -16.84
CA VAL A 479 -3.18 10.02 -17.42
C VAL A 479 -4.61 10.21 -17.91
N PRO A 480 -5.22 11.40 -17.70
CA PRO A 480 -6.53 11.72 -18.26
C PRO A 480 -6.58 11.51 -19.77
N THR A 481 -7.66 10.90 -20.26
CA THR A 481 -7.97 10.69 -21.66
C THR A 481 -9.36 11.24 -21.98
N ALA A 482 -9.71 11.35 -23.26
CA ALA A 482 -11.05 11.79 -23.65
C ALA A 482 -12.17 10.84 -23.15
N GLU A 483 -11.87 9.54 -23.02
CA GLU A 483 -12.80 8.53 -22.52
C GLU A 483 -12.86 8.51 -20.99
N HIS A 484 -11.73 8.80 -20.32
CA HIS A 484 -11.57 8.80 -18.87
C HIS A 484 -10.91 10.12 -18.43
N PRO A 485 -11.67 11.22 -18.29
CA PRO A 485 -11.13 12.51 -17.87
C PRO A 485 -10.58 12.50 -16.44
N ASP A 486 -11.16 11.68 -15.54
CA ASP A 486 -10.77 11.55 -14.13
C ASP A 486 -10.30 10.11 -13.82
N PRO A 487 -9.12 9.69 -14.33
CA PRO A 487 -8.66 8.32 -14.14
C PRO A 487 -8.15 8.07 -12.72
N LEU A 488 -8.01 6.78 -12.36
CA LEU A 488 -7.24 6.38 -11.20
C LEU A 488 -5.77 6.69 -11.44
N LEU A 489 -5.19 7.60 -10.66
CA LEU A 489 -3.87 8.21 -10.95
C LEU A 489 -2.68 7.25 -10.90
N ALA A 490 -2.81 6.14 -10.16
CA ALA A 490 -1.77 5.13 -9.97
C ALA A 490 -0.37 5.74 -9.67
N PRO A 491 -0.22 6.58 -8.63
CA PRO A 491 0.95 7.43 -8.46
C PRO A 491 2.26 6.65 -8.38
N GLN A 492 2.27 5.51 -7.69
CA GLN A 492 3.46 4.68 -7.55
C GLN A 492 3.86 4.03 -8.88
N ALA A 493 2.88 3.47 -9.62
CA ALA A 493 3.15 2.86 -10.92
C ALA A 493 3.62 3.90 -11.95
N THR A 494 3.07 5.11 -11.93
CA THR A 494 3.52 6.22 -12.79
C THR A 494 4.97 6.60 -12.48
N LEU A 495 5.33 6.63 -11.19
CA LEU A 495 6.72 6.85 -10.78
C LEU A 495 7.63 5.74 -11.33
N MET A 496 7.25 4.47 -11.18
CA MET A 496 8.04 3.33 -11.67
C MET A 496 8.18 3.36 -13.19
N ALA A 497 7.12 3.71 -13.92
CA ALA A 497 7.17 3.92 -15.37
C ALA A 497 8.16 5.02 -15.76
N SER A 498 8.13 6.15 -15.04
CA SER A 498 9.03 7.28 -15.28
C SER A 498 10.49 6.91 -15.01
N VAL A 499 10.76 6.21 -13.90
CA VAL A 499 12.10 5.75 -13.53
C VAL A 499 12.66 4.80 -14.60
N ALA A 500 11.89 3.77 -14.95
CA ALA A 500 12.32 2.79 -15.94
C ALA A 500 12.55 3.46 -17.31
N LYS A 501 11.60 4.30 -17.78
CA LYS A 501 11.74 5.03 -19.04
C LYS A 501 12.97 5.94 -19.05
N GLY A 502 13.22 6.64 -17.94
CA GLY A 502 14.38 7.54 -17.82
C GLY A 502 15.72 6.83 -17.90
N MET A 503 15.84 5.62 -17.35
CA MET A 503 17.05 4.81 -17.40
C MET A 503 17.41 4.38 -18.83
N PHE A 504 16.43 4.11 -19.68
CA PHE A 504 16.63 3.67 -21.06
C PHE A 504 16.52 4.81 -22.09
N GLY A 505 16.80 6.05 -21.70
CA GLY A 505 16.94 7.17 -22.62
C GLY A 505 15.62 7.82 -23.07
N GLY A 506 14.49 7.55 -22.39
CA GLY A 506 13.20 8.18 -22.68
C GLY A 506 13.19 9.68 -22.38
N GLU A 507 12.44 10.44 -23.17
CA GLU A 507 12.21 11.87 -22.93
C GLU A 507 11.36 12.08 -21.68
N LEU A 508 11.89 12.84 -20.74
CA LEU A 508 11.23 13.26 -19.50
C LEU A 508 11.51 14.75 -19.26
N PRO A 509 10.65 15.46 -18.54
CA PRO A 509 10.91 16.84 -18.14
C PRO A 509 11.99 16.89 -17.04
N TRP A 510 13.25 16.60 -17.41
CA TRP A 510 14.38 16.48 -16.48
C TRP A 510 14.60 17.73 -15.63
N GLY A 511 14.26 18.92 -16.15
CA GLY A 511 14.32 20.17 -15.38
C GLY A 511 13.38 20.12 -14.16
N MET A 512 12.13 19.67 -14.33
CA MET A 512 11.18 19.52 -13.24
C MET A 512 11.61 18.42 -12.27
N ILE A 513 12.10 17.29 -12.79
CA ILE A 513 12.61 16.19 -11.96
C ILE A 513 13.79 16.67 -11.11
N ALA A 514 14.73 17.44 -11.69
CA ALA A 514 15.88 17.98 -10.96
C ALA A 514 15.48 18.98 -9.86
N ILE A 515 14.54 19.88 -10.14
CA ILE A 515 13.98 20.81 -9.13
C ILE A 515 13.30 20.02 -8.01
N GLY A 516 12.50 19.01 -8.38
CA GLY A 516 11.86 18.11 -7.43
C GLY A 516 12.85 17.34 -6.55
N ALA A 517 13.94 16.85 -7.16
CA ALA A 517 15.05 16.23 -6.42
C ALA A 517 15.70 17.20 -5.43
N GLY A 518 15.88 18.47 -5.82
CA GLY A 518 16.35 19.52 -4.93
C GLY A 518 15.40 19.76 -3.75
N ILE A 519 14.08 19.81 -3.99
CA ILE A 519 13.06 19.91 -2.93
C ILE A 519 13.16 18.68 -2.01
N GLY A 520 13.25 17.47 -2.57
CA GLY A 520 13.40 16.24 -1.81
C GLY A 520 14.65 16.27 -0.91
N ALA A 521 15.79 16.70 -1.44
CA ALA A 521 17.03 16.86 -0.68
C ALA A 521 16.90 17.89 0.47
N ALA A 522 16.20 19.00 0.23
CA ALA A 522 15.93 20.01 1.26
C ALA A 522 15.05 19.44 2.39
N VAL A 523 14.02 18.64 2.04
CA VAL A 523 13.16 17.97 3.04
C VAL A 523 13.96 16.94 3.84
N VAL A 524 14.87 16.18 3.20
CA VAL A 524 15.78 15.25 3.89
C VAL A 524 16.66 16.01 4.89
N ALA A 525 17.26 17.12 4.46
CA ALA A 525 18.08 17.94 5.34
C ALA A 525 17.28 18.51 6.53
N PHE A 526 16.03 18.92 6.29
CA PHE A 526 15.11 19.37 7.33
C PHE A 526 14.75 18.25 8.31
N ASP A 527 14.47 17.01 7.81
CA ASP A 527 14.19 15.87 8.68
C ASP A 527 15.41 15.49 9.55
N LEU A 528 16.61 15.55 8.99
CA LEU A 528 17.85 15.34 9.76
C LEU A 528 18.05 16.42 10.84
N TRP A 529 17.75 17.67 10.52
CA TRP A 529 17.82 18.76 11.49
C TRP A 529 16.81 18.56 12.64
N LEU A 530 15.56 18.14 12.33
CA LEU A 530 14.56 17.78 13.33
C LEU A 530 15.05 16.61 14.20
N LYS A 531 15.63 15.58 13.58
CA LYS A 531 16.19 14.42 14.29
C LYS A 531 17.27 14.83 15.28
N ASN A 532 18.19 15.71 14.86
CA ASN A 532 19.28 16.20 15.73
C ASN A 532 18.77 17.06 16.90
N ARG A 533 17.56 17.62 16.79
CA ARG A 533 16.88 18.35 17.86
C ARG A 533 15.99 17.47 18.74
N ASN A 534 15.97 16.16 18.52
CA ASN A 534 15.07 15.21 19.19
C ASN A 534 13.59 15.62 19.10
N SER A 535 13.18 16.20 17.95
CA SER A 535 11.79 16.59 17.72
C SER A 535 10.90 15.36 17.59
N GLU A 536 9.73 15.39 18.20
CA GLU A 536 8.68 14.37 17.99
C GLU A 536 8.11 14.44 16.57
N PHE A 537 8.08 15.64 15.98
CA PHE A 537 7.70 15.82 14.59
C PHE A 537 8.85 15.37 13.68
N ARG A 538 8.52 14.55 12.69
CA ARG A 538 9.45 14.08 11.66
C ARG A 538 8.89 14.41 10.28
N ALA A 539 9.78 14.59 9.31
CA ALA A 539 9.43 14.98 7.96
C ALA A 539 9.90 13.94 6.92
N PRO A 540 9.31 12.73 6.88
CA PRO A 540 9.66 11.75 5.86
C PRO A 540 9.38 12.32 4.47
N VAL A 541 10.44 12.42 3.66
CA VAL A 541 10.39 13.07 2.33
C VAL A 541 9.36 12.45 1.39
N LEU A 542 9.12 11.13 1.48
CA LEU A 542 8.14 10.46 0.64
C LEU A 542 6.72 10.97 0.87
N ALA A 543 6.35 11.39 2.09
CA ALA A 543 5.03 11.96 2.38
C ALA A 543 4.84 13.31 1.67
N VAL A 544 5.85 14.19 1.72
CA VAL A 544 5.84 15.48 0.99
C VAL A 544 5.83 15.23 -0.52
N ALA A 545 6.66 14.30 -0.99
CA ALA A 545 6.78 13.99 -2.41
C ALA A 545 5.49 13.43 -3.01
N VAL A 546 4.79 12.56 -2.29
CA VAL A 546 3.45 12.07 -2.67
C VAL A 546 2.45 13.23 -2.72
N GLY A 547 2.49 14.15 -1.74
CA GLY A 547 1.65 15.34 -1.76
C GLY A 547 1.91 16.26 -2.96
N ILE A 548 3.18 16.43 -3.36
CA ILE A 548 3.54 17.19 -4.58
C ILE A 548 2.98 16.49 -5.84
N TYR A 549 3.04 15.16 -5.88
CA TYR A 549 2.61 14.37 -7.01
C TYR A 549 1.08 14.30 -7.13
N LEU A 550 0.36 14.18 -6.02
CA LEU A 550 -1.10 14.09 -6.01
C LEU A 550 -1.75 15.46 -6.29
N PRO A 551 -2.94 15.48 -6.88
CA PRO A 551 -3.79 16.67 -6.84
C PRO A 551 -4.07 17.11 -5.40
N LEU A 552 -4.12 18.45 -5.19
CA LEU A 552 -4.29 19.04 -3.85
C LEU A 552 -5.54 18.52 -3.15
N GLU A 553 -6.63 18.37 -3.90
CA GLU A 553 -7.91 17.93 -3.36
C GLU A 553 -7.86 16.54 -2.69
N LEU A 554 -6.95 15.65 -3.11
CA LEU A 554 -6.76 14.35 -2.44
C LEU A 554 -6.02 14.51 -1.10
N SER A 555 -5.16 15.50 -1.00
CA SER A 555 -4.34 15.76 0.20
C SER A 555 -5.16 16.36 1.35
N VAL A 556 -6.19 17.16 1.05
CA VAL A 556 -7.01 17.86 2.04
C VAL A 556 -7.76 16.91 2.98
N PRO A 557 -8.54 15.91 2.50
CA PRO A 557 -9.25 15.00 3.40
C PRO A 557 -8.30 14.10 4.19
N ILE A 558 -7.11 13.78 3.66
CA ILE A 558 -6.06 13.06 4.41
C ILE A 558 -5.61 13.92 5.61
N PHE A 559 -5.37 15.20 5.40
CA PHE A 559 -5.02 16.13 6.49
C PHE A 559 -6.16 16.23 7.53
N VAL A 560 -7.41 16.38 7.09
CA VAL A 560 -8.58 16.44 7.98
C VAL A 560 -8.70 15.16 8.82
N GLY A 561 -8.52 13.99 8.21
CA GLY A 561 -8.51 12.71 8.92
C GLY A 561 -7.42 12.63 9.99
N GLY A 562 -6.21 13.07 9.67
CA GLY A 562 -5.10 13.16 10.62
C GLY A 562 -5.37 14.14 11.77
N LEU A 563 -6.01 15.27 11.48
CA LEU A 563 -6.44 16.23 12.50
C LEU A 563 -7.47 15.61 13.45
N ILE A 564 -8.43 14.86 12.93
CA ILE A 564 -9.42 14.13 13.76
C ILE A 564 -8.70 13.13 14.66
N ALA A 565 -7.75 12.36 14.16
CA ALA A 565 -6.97 11.42 14.96
C ALA A 565 -6.26 12.13 16.12
N HIS A 566 -5.63 13.26 15.85
CA HIS A 566 -4.97 14.08 16.87
C HIS A 566 -5.94 14.62 17.92
N LEU A 567 -7.11 15.11 17.48
CA LEU A 567 -8.14 15.59 18.42
C LEU A 567 -8.68 14.45 19.31
N VAL A 568 -8.82 13.25 18.77
CA VAL A 568 -9.20 12.05 19.54
C VAL A 568 -8.13 11.73 20.57
N GLU A 569 -6.85 11.68 20.17
CA GLU A 569 -5.72 11.42 21.08
C GLU A 569 -5.64 12.47 22.20
N ARG A 570 -5.78 13.74 21.84
CA ARG A 570 -5.77 14.84 22.81
C ARG A 570 -6.91 14.75 23.83
N ARG A 571 -8.12 14.32 23.38
CA ARG A 571 -9.28 14.18 24.25
C ARG A 571 -9.19 12.95 25.18
N LEU A 572 -8.56 11.88 24.71
CA LEU A 572 -8.33 10.68 25.52
C LEU A 572 -7.25 10.86 26.59
N GLY A 573 -6.40 11.88 26.44
CA GLY A 573 -5.25 12.17 27.29
C GLY A 573 -3.98 11.48 26.80
N VAL A 574 -2.85 12.16 26.87
CA VAL A 574 -1.54 11.68 26.38
C VAL A 574 -1.03 10.45 27.14
N HIS A 575 -1.59 10.17 28.32
CA HIS A 575 -1.21 9.08 29.22
C HIS A 575 -2.34 8.11 29.54
N GLY A 576 -3.31 7.96 28.62
CA GLY A 576 -4.39 6.99 28.77
C GLY A 576 -3.89 5.55 28.57
N GLU A 577 -3.08 5.03 29.49
CA GLU A 577 -2.81 3.59 29.65
C GLU A 577 -4.02 2.82 30.21
N THR A 578 -5.16 3.47 30.29
CA THR A 578 -6.41 2.79 30.69
C THR A 578 -6.95 2.00 29.50
N GLY A 579 -7.35 0.76 29.73
CA GLY A 579 -7.91 -0.12 28.68
C GLY A 579 -9.09 0.50 27.89
N GLU A 580 -9.77 1.51 28.46
CA GLU A 580 -10.84 2.27 27.78
C GLU A 580 -10.31 3.18 26.67
N ALA A 581 -9.15 3.86 26.87
CA ALA A 581 -8.55 4.72 25.86
C ALA A 581 -8.02 3.89 24.68
N GLU A 582 -7.43 2.73 24.94
CA GLU A 582 -6.99 1.80 23.89
C GLU A 582 -8.17 1.25 23.09
N ARG A 583 -9.29 0.91 23.76
CA ARG A 583 -10.53 0.49 23.09
C ARG A 583 -11.09 1.59 22.19
N ALA A 584 -11.12 2.82 22.66
CA ALA A 584 -11.59 3.97 21.89
C ALA A 584 -10.72 4.21 20.63
N LYS A 585 -9.39 4.19 20.78
CA LYS A 585 -8.45 4.27 19.64
C LYS A 585 -8.68 3.15 18.63
N ARG A 586 -8.80 1.90 19.09
CA ARG A 586 -9.11 0.74 18.25
C ARG A 586 -10.44 0.89 17.51
N ASN A 587 -11.48 1.36 18.16
CA ASN A 587 -12.79 1.60 17.56
C ASN A 587 -12.71 2.67 16.44
N GLY A 588 -11.96 3.76 16.67
CA GLY A 588 -11.68 4.76 15.66
C GLY A 588 -10.94 4.20 14.44
N MET A 589 -9.91 3.37 14.65
CA MET A 589 -9.20 2.69 13.58
C MET A 589 -10.09 1.72 12.79
N LEU A 590 -10.95 0.95 13.47
CA LEU A 590 -11.93 0.06 12.81
C LEU A 590 -12.96 0.85 12.00
N PHE A 591 -13.42 1.99 12.50
CA PHE A 591 -14.33 2.86 11.75
C PHE A 591 -13.65 3.42 10.50
N ALA A 592 -12.43 3.93 10.62
CA ALA A 592 -11.63 4.42 9.50
C ALA A 592 -11.39 3.33 8.44
N ALA A 593 -10.98 2.12 8.88
CA ALA A 593 -10.79 0.98 7.98
C ALA A 593 -12.10 0.56 7.30
N GLY A 594 -13.24 0.66 8.00
CA GLY A 594 -14.56 0.44 7.42
C GLY A 594 -14.90 1.43 6.31
N LEU A 595 -14.69 2.73 6.53
CA LEU A 595 -14.90 3.76 5.50
C LEU A 595 -14.11 3.45 4.22
N ILE A 596 -12.82 3.11 4.37
CA ILE A 596 -11.93 2.77 3.26
C ILE A 596 -12.43 1.53 2.51
N THR A 597 -12.67 0.44 3.24
CA THR A 597 -13.10 -0.83 2.64
C THR A 597 -14.45 -0.69 1.93
N GLY A 598 -15.39 0.02 2.55
CA GLY A 598 -16.72 0.23 1.99
C GLY A 598 -16.71 1.06 0.71
N GLU A 599 -15.98 2.17 0.70
CA GLU A 599 -15.82 2.99 -0.51
C GLU A 599 -15.11 2.22 -1.62
N ALA A 600 -14.01 1.52 -1.30
CA ALA A 600 -13.24 0.77 -2.27
C ALA A 600 -14.05 -0.38 -2.90
N LEU A 601 -14.78 -1.14 -2.10
CA LEU A 601 -15.65 -2.21 -2.60
C LEU A 601 -16.81 -1.64 -3.44
N MET A 602 -17.42 -0.54 -3.01
CA MET A 602 -18.47 0.10 -3.79
C MET A 602 -17.95 0.63 -5.12
N GLY A 603 -16.74 1.20 -5.17
CA GLY A 603 -16.07 1.58 -6.42
C GLY A 603 -15.92 0.41 -7.39
N ILE A 604 -15.56 -0.78 -6.88
CA ILE A 604 -15.50 -2.00 -7.69
C ILE A 604 -16.90 -2.45 -8.14
N PHE A 605 -17.90 -2.41 -7.27
CA PHE A 605 -19.27 -2.77 -7.63
C PHE A 605 -19.87 -1.83 -8.69
N ILE A 606 -19.60 -0.53 -8.61
CA ILE A 606 -20.02 0.46 -9.60
C ILE A 606 -19.31 0.22 -10.95
N ALA A 607 -18.07 -0.22 -10.95
CA ALA A 607 -17.32 -0.53 -12.16
C ALA A 607 -17.99 -1.64 -13.00
N ILE A 608 -18.69 -2.60 -12.37
CA ILE A 608 -19.34 -3.71 -13.08
C ILE A 608 -20.40 -3.21 -14.06
N PRO A 609 -21.46 -2.45 -13.67
CA PRO A 609 -22.45 -1.94 -14.60
C PRO A 609 -21.86 -0.95 -15.61
N ILE A 610 -20.83 -0.17 -15.27
CA ILE A 610 -20.16 0.71 -16.24
C ILE A 610 -19.53 -0.12 -17.37
N VAL A 611 -18.76 -1.13 -17.04
CA VAL A 611 -18.07 -1.97 -18.04
C VAL A 611 -19.07 -2.81 -18.85
N THR A 612 -20.11 -3.37 -18.21
CA THR A 612 -21.10 -4.21 -18.92
C THR A 612 -22.00 -3.41 -19.86
N SER A 613 -22.28 -2.16 -19.55
CA SER A 613 -23.11 -1.26 -20.39
C SER A 613 -22.30 -0.41 -21.37
N GLY A 614 -20.98 -0.25 -21.15
CA GLY A 614 -20.13 0.69 -21.86
C GLY A 614 -20.48 2.17 -21.61
N ARG A 615 -21.19 2.47 -20.51
CA ARG A 615 -21.66 3.83 -20.18
C ARG A 615 -21.27 4.19 -18.74
N ALA A 616 -20.53 5.28 -18.58
CA ALA A 616 -20.12 5.80 -17.28
C ALA A 616 -21.30 6.35 -16.44
N ASP A 617 -22.45 6.60 -17.06
CA ASP A 617 -23.64 7.17 -16.42
C ASP A 617 -24.80 6.17 -16.23
N VAL A 618 -24.53 4.87 -16.37
CA VAL A 618 -25.56 3.81 -16.41
C VAL A 618 -26.48 3.80 -15.19
N ILE A 619 -25.95 4.17 -14.01
CA ILE A 619 -26.73 4.23 -12.76
C ILE A 619 -27.02 5.66 -12.30
N ALA A 620 -26.65 6.67 -13.12
CA ALA A 620 -26.83 8.08 -12.77
C ALA A 620 -28.32 8.45 -12.67
N LEU A 621 -28.65 9.26 -11.68
CA LEU A 621 -29.98 9.83 -11.53
C LEU A 621 -30.16 11.05 -12.46
N PRO A 622 -31.41 11.41 -12.81
CA PRO A 622 -31.69 12.58 -13.61
C PRO A 622 -31.07 13.86 -13.05
N GLY A 623 -30.65 14.79 -13.91
CA GLY A 623 -29.95 16.02 -13.51
C GLY A 623 -30.68 16.88 -12.47
N ALA A 624 -32.00 16.80 -12.41
CA ALA A 624 -32.81 17.49 -11.40
C ALA A 624 -32.54 17.03 -9.95
N LEU A 625 -31.96 15.84 -9.78
CA LEU A 625 -31.56 15.28 -8.47
C LEU A 625 -30.07 15.42 -8.20
N GLN A 626 -29.32 16.12 -9.05
CA GLN A 626 -27.91 16.38 -8.83
C GLN A 626 -27.75 17.64 -7.98
N PHE A 627 -27.23 17.46 -6.78
CA PHE A 627 -26.93 18.53 -5.85
C PHE A 627 -25.45 18.92 -5.99
N GLY A 628 -25.12 20.18 -5.80
CA GLY A 628 -23.72 20.62 -5.84
C GLY A 628 -22.85 20.00 -4.74
N GLY A 629 -21.56 20.34 -4.68
CA GLY A 629 -20.60 19.81 -3.73
C GLY A 629 -20.99 19.93 -2.24
N TRP A 630 -21.96 20.78 -1.91
CA TRP A 630 -22.47 20.97 -0.54
C TRP A 630 -23.04 19.72 0.09
N LEU A 631 -23.76 18.89 -0.70
CA LEU A 631 -24.31 17.64 -0.21
C LEU A 631 -23.18 16.66 0.17
N GLY A 632 -22.18 16.56 -0.69
CA GLY A 632 -20.99 15.74 -0.42
C GLY A 632 -20.21 16.22 0.79
N LEU A 633 -19.99 17.53 0.94
CA LEU A 633 -19.37 18.11 2.13
C LEU A 633 -20.15 17.80 3.40
N ALA A 634 -21.49 17.88 3.36
CA ALA A 634 -22.34 17.52 4.50
C ALA A 634 -22.22 16.04 4.87
N ILE A 635 -22.21 15.12 3.88
CA ILE A 635 -22.07 13.68 4.09
C ILE A 635 -20.69 13.36 4.68
N VAL A 636 -19.62 13.85 4.06
CA VAL A 636 -18.24 13.63 4.55
C VAL A 636 -18.06 14.26 5.94
N GLY A 637 -18.61 15.46 6.16
CA GLY A 637 -18.62 16.11 7.47
C GLY A 637 -19.36 15.31 8.56
N ALA A 638 -20.49 14.69 8.21
CA ALA A 638 -21.22 13.81 9.12
C ALA A 638 -20.40 12.55 9.45
N LEU A 639 -19.74 11.95 8.47
CA LEU A 639 -18.87 10.79 8.67
C LEU A 639 -17.63 11.15 9.49
N ALA A 640 -17.05 12.34 9.27
CA ALA A 640 -15.95 12.88 10.06
C ALA A 640 -16.34 13.06 11.53
N LEU A 641 -17.52 13.63 11.78
CA LEU A 641 -18.06 13.78 13.13
C LEU A 641 -18.32 12.42 13.79
N GLN A 642 -18.83 11.46 13.02
CA GLN A 642 -19.05 10.10 13.52
C GLN A 642 -17.74 9.39 13.86
N LEU A 643 -16.72 9.54 13.00
CA LEU A 643 -15.37 9.03 13.25
C LEU A 643 -14.80 9.60 14.56
N TYR A 644 -14.91 10.91 14.77
CA TYR A 644 -14.50 11.56 16.02
C TYR A 644 -15.26 11.01 17.24
N ARG A 645 -16.60 10.88 17.13
CA ARG A 645 -17.45 10.35 18.21
C ARG A 645 -17.09 8.91 18.58
N VAL A 646 -16.89 8.05 17.58
CA VAL A 646 -16.51 6.64 17.79
C VAL A 646 -15.11 6.55 18.42
N GLY A 647 -14.16 7.34 17.94
CA GLY A 647 -12.80 7.39 18.47
C GLY A 647 -12.68 7.98 19.88
N THR A 648 -13.66 8.80 20.33
CA THR A 648 -13.66 9.41 21.68
C THR A 648 -14.57 8.71 22.68
N ARG A 649 -15.40 7.75 22.24
CA ARG A 649 -16.39 7.09 23.10
C ARG A 649 -15.69 6.12 24.04
N ARG A 650 -15.64 6.48 25.31
CA ARG A 650 -15.27 5.60 26.42
C ARG A 650 -16.47 4.68 26.72
N SER A 651 -16.43 3.42 26.30
CA SER A 651 -17.48 2.42 26.52
C SER A 651 -16.88 1.16 27.10
#